data_c54da5eea6068a4f27ce924a35b6d80c
#
_entry.id   c54da5eea6068a4f27ce924a35b6d80c
#
_cell.length_a   1.000
_cell.length_b   1.000
_cell.length_c   1.000
_cell.angle_alpha   90.00
_cell.angle_beta   90.00
_cell.angle_gamma   90.00
#
_symmetry.space_group_name_H-M   'P 1'
#
loop_
_entity.id
_entity.type
_entity.pdbx_description
1 polymer ?
#
loop_
_entity_poly.entity_id
_entity_poly.type
_entity_poly.pdbx_seq_one_letter_code
_entity_poly.pdbx_strand_id
1 'polypeptide(L)'
;MITPSWTLAAALVAAAPSDMSPETDAPQVAAPTRRVALIVGANDGGPGRVRLRYAGSDAKAVARVLAEVGGIDRRDAIVLIDPDSAQLLDGFARAQRRVEQARAAGERVQFLFYYSGHADDRGLQLGSEQVDYPRLRGLIRGVPAQVHLGLLDSCSSGAFVRLKGGRMRPPLSTGDATIEGHAFLTSSSAEEAAQESDRIGGSFFTHYLVSGLRGAADVNRDRRVTLHEAYRFAFDETLAGTETTLGRAQHPVYDIQLVGTGDLVMTDLRETSALLEIHANLGGRVYIRDAQGRLAAELYKGVGAGGVSLALEPGPYTVVVDDGTGLYRASLEVRAGAKNELTRAALSPVAAEATTARGNEPPLDPSQYRVIPVAFGFVPPLTTNWIEKKRKVINRFGINLLLGRAAQIDGGEVSAGGNWTDERMRGVQLSAAANYVGGDVRGFQSTAGVNVVRGSVFGVQGAAGVNVVLGELRGLQAAAVVNVLGGHARGLQAVAAVNWARSVAGAQLGTINTAKEIRGAQLGIINVAGGKVRGAQVGLINYADEVDASVGLIGISRKHGVLVDVWTSDAAALNLGLKFRAKYTYTFLAAGLHPAGSGRGFMAGGGFGGHIPLGKRLYLDLDLGSYAVFPQFKVGTTSLLSSLRLLLGVQIGRRFAVWGGPTGNVHINFAGESTRIGYGYTVYRTPIAPFELRAWPGFAIGLQF
;
A
#
# COMPACT_ATOMS: atom_id res chain seq x y z
N MET A 1 -51.60 20.12 -40.60
CA MET A 1 -52.78 19.25 -40.86
C MET A 1 -52.69 18.12 -39.82
N ILE A 2 -53.71 18.05 -39.00
CA ILE A 2 -54.15 16.95 -38.13
C ILE A 2 -53.33 16.64 -36.91
N THR A 3 -53.69 17.26 -35.80
CA THR A 3 -53.56 16.81 -34.41
C THR A 3 -54.69 15.82 -34.07
N PRO A 4 -54.52 14.86 -33.16
CA PRO A 4 -55.63 14.48 -32.32
C PRO A 4 -55.30 14.69 -30.82
N SER A 5 -56.26 15.43 -30.22
CA SER A 5 -56.44 15.63 -28.78
C SER A 5 -56.96 14.35 -28.12
N TRP A 6 -56.44 14.04 -26.90
CA TRP A 6 -57.08 13.10 -25.98
C TRP A 6 -57.40 13.83 -24.68
N THR A 7 -58.69 14.12 -24.49
CA THR A 7 -59.32 14.55 -23.24
C THR A 7 -59.51 13.34 -22.32
N LEU A 8 -59.02 13.39 -21.09
CA LEU A 8 -59.37 12.44 -20.03
C LEU A 8 -60.28 13.14 -19.03
N ALA A 9 -61.46 12.57 -18.85
CA ALA A 9 -62.48 13.04 -17.92
C ALA A 9 -62.09 12.70 -16.46
N ALA A 10 -62.23 13.68 -15.60
CA ALA A 10 -62.09 13.53 -14.14
C ALA A 10 -63.43 13.15 -13.54
N ALA A 11 -63.51 11.99 -12.89
CA ALA A 11 -64.62 11.59 -12.04
C ALA A 11 -64.37 12.05 -10.59
N LEU A 12 -65.17 12.99 -10.10
CA LEU A 12 -65.21 13.40 -8.69
C LEU A 12 -65.99 12.33 -7.91
N VAL A 13 -65.34 11.70 -6.96
CA VAL A 13 -66.00 10.96 -5.88
C VAL A 13 -65.86 11.78 -4.61
N ALA A 14 -66.98 12.30 -4.12
CA ALA A 14 -67.07 12.97 -2.84
C ALA A 14 -67.02 11.93 -1.71
N ALA A 15 -65.96 11.96 -0.88
CA ALA A 15 -65.90 11.26 0.41
C ALA A 15 -66.00 12.26 1.51
N ALA A 16 -66.89 11.99 2.49
CA ALA A 16 -67.13 12.80 3.67
C ALA A 16 -65.88 12.91 4.58
N PRO A 17 -65.75 13.95 5.36
CA PRO A 17 -64.62 14.13 6.27
C PRO A 17 -64.81 13.23 7.49
N SER A 18 -63.90 12.25 7.69
CA SER A 18 -63.71 11.61 8.96
C SER A 18 -62.81 12.49 9.83
N ASP A 19 -63.31 12.86 10.98
CA ASP A 19 -62.60 13.49 12.09
C ASP A 19 -61.38 12.69 12.49
N MET A 20 -60.23 13.04 12.02
CA MET A 20 -58.91 12.62 12.54
C MET A 20 -58.34 13.81 13.28
N SER A 21 -58.49 13.87 14.58
CA SER A 21 -57.67 14.72 15.44
C SER A 21 -56.20 14.36 15.18
N PRO A 22 -55.31 15.34 15.02
CA PRO A 22 -53.88 15.05 14.94
C PRO A 22 -53.42 14.58 16.33
N GLU A 23 -53.10 13.31 16.46
CA GLU A 23 -52.27 12.83 17.57
C GLU A 23 -50.94 13.54 17.43
N THR A 24 -50.75 14.55 18.28
CA THR A 24 -49.45 15.20 18.46
C THR A 24 -48.51 14.18 19.04
N ASP A 25 -47.75 13.53 18.16
CA ASP A 25 -46.57 12.78 18.55
C ASP A 25 -45.61 13.72 19.27
N ALA A 26 -45.66 13.71 20.60
CA ALA A 26 -44.67 14.39 21.41
C ALA A 26 -43.30 13.88 20.97
N PRO A 27 -42.30 14.76 20.77
CA PRO A 27 -40.97 14.33 20.36
C PRO A 27 -40.48 13.28 21.37
N GLN A 28 -40.34 12.06 20.93
CA GLN A 28 -39.73 11.01 21.74
C GLN A 28 -38.33 11.47 22.12
N VAL A 29 -38.15 11.82 23.39
CA VAL A 29 -36.83 12.14 23.93
C VAL A 29 -35.94 10.95 23.67
N ALA A 30 -34.96 11.10 22.80
CA ALA A 30 -34.04 10.03 22.48
C ALA A 30 -33.42 9.50 23.78
N ALA A 31 -33.47 8.19 23.99
CA ALA A 31 -32.91 7.57 25.19
C ALA A 31 -31.44 7.97 25.35
N PRO A 32 -30.99 8.32 26.57
CA PRO A 32 -29.63 8.75 26.79
C PRO A 32 -28.65 7.67 26.33
N THR A 33 -27.60 8.08 25.62
CA THR A 33 -26.59 7.17 25.11
C THR A 33 -25.43 7.07 26.08
N ARG A 34 -25.15 5.87 26.58
CA ARG A 34 -23.98 5.58 27.43
C ARG A 34 -22.88 4.92 26.62
N ARG A 35 -21.63 5.29 26.88
CA ARG A 35 -20.44 4.73 26.23
C ARG A 35 -19.62 3.93 27.23
N VAL A 36 -19.28 2.68 26.86
CA VAL A 36 -18.40 1.82 27.63
C VAL A 36 -17.17 1.49 26.77
N ALA A 37 -15.98 1.64 27.32
CA ALA A 37 -14.73 1.38 26.58
C ALA A 37 -13.86 0.33 27.28
N LEU A 38 -13.29 -0.59 26.49
CA LEU A 38 -12.18 -1.47 26.86
C LEU A 38 -10.95 -1.05 26.06
N ILE A 39 -9.94 -0.52 26.74
CA ILE A 39 -8.78 0.11 26.13
C ILE A 39 -7.53 -0.65 26.58
N VAL A 40 -6.79 -1.20 25.61
CA VAL A 40 -5.67 -2.10 25.85
C VAL A 40 -4.40 -1.54 25.22
N GLY A 41 -3.31 -1.51 26.00
CA GLY A 41 -1.97 -1.21 25.53
C GLY A 41 -1.03 -2.36 25.89
N ALA A 42 -0.48 -3.04 24.87
CA ALA A 42 0.40 -4.20 25.05
C ALA A 42 1.79 -3.90 24.45
N ASN A 43 2.76 -3.55 25.31
CA ASN A 43 4.12 -3.28 24.86
C ASN A 43 4.91 -4.57 24.60
N ASP A 44 4.58 -5.66 25.31
CA ASP A 44 5.24 -6.94 25.18
C ASP A 44 4.53 -7.82 24.14
N GLY A 45 5.24 -8.18 23.08
CA GLY A 45 4.75 -9.07 22.02
C GLY A 45 5.29 -10.51 22.13
N GLY A 46 5.95 -10.86 23.24
CA GLY A 46 6.50 -12.19 23.48
C GLY A 46 7.89 -12.44 22.89
N PRO A 47 8.38 -13.67 23.01
CA PRO A 47 9.74 -14.03 22.60
C PRO A 47 10.04 -13.70 21.14
N GLY A 48 11.19 -13.08 20.89
CA GLY A 48 11.66 -12.75 19.53
C GLY A 48 11.09 -11.46 18.95
N ARG A 49 10.23 -10.73 19.68
CA ARG A 49 9.70 -9.42 19.27
C ARG A 49 10.35 -8.30 20.09
N VAL A 50 10.60 -7.17 19.44
CA VAL A 50 11.09 -5.96 20.11
C VAL A 50 9.98 -5.41 20.99
N ARG A 51 10.26 -5.12 22.26
CA ARG A 51 9.27 -4.49 23.14
C ARG A 51 8.92 -3.09 22.62
N LEU A 52 7.65 -2.80 22.43
CA LEU A 52 7.15 -1.48 22.06
C LEU A 52 7.34 -0.49 23.22
N ARG A 53 7.52 0.78 22.88
CA ARG A 53 7.74 1.82 23.89
C ARG A 53 6.45 2.54 24.27
N TYR A 54 5.51 2.62 23.34
CA TYR A 54 4.41 3.59 23.42
C TYR A 54 3.01 2.98 23.47
N ALA A 55 2.81 1.67 23.29
CA ALA A 55 1.49 1.05 23.29
C ALA A 55 0.69 1.36 24.57
N GLY A 56 1.34 1.32 25.74
CA GLY A 56 0.71 1.68 27.00
C GLY A 56 0.40 3.19 27.13
N SER A 57 1.23 4.08 26.57
CA SER A 57 0.96 5.53 26.55
C SER A 57 -0.14 5.89 25.56
N ASP A 58 -0.22 5.22 24.43
CA ASP A 58 -1.27 5.37 23.43
C ASP A 58 -2.64 5.01 24.00
N ALA A 59 -2.74 3.87 24.69
CA ALA A 59 -3.96 3.46 25.39
C ALA A 59 -4.41 4.52 26.42
N LYS A 60 -3.49 5.07 27.19
CA LYS A 60 -3.80 6.14 28.15
C LYS A 60 -4.21 7.43 27.46
N ALA A 61 -3.62 7.79 26.31
CA ALA A 61 -3.99 8.99 25.55
C ALA A 61 -5.41 8.87 24.97
N VAL A 62 -5.76 7.70 24.43
CA VAL A 62 -7.11 7.42 23.94
C VAL A 62 -8.12 7.44 25.09
N ALA A 63 -7.83 6.80 26.23
CA ALA A 63 -8.71 6.84 27.41
C ALA A 63 -8.96 8.27 27.89
N ARG A 64 -7.94 9.10 27.87
CA ARG A 64 -8.03 10.50 28.30
C ARG A 64 -8.91 11.33 27.37
N VAL A 65 -8.68 11.32 26.07
CA VAL A 65 -9.48 12.12 25.13
C VAL A 65 -10.95 11.66 25.11
N LEU A 66 -11.21 10.37 25.26
CA LEU A 66 -12.57 9.86 25.34
C LEU A 66 -13.28 10.24 26.64
N ALA A 67 -12.55 10.36 27.74
CA ALA A 67 -13.10 10.85 29.00
C ALA A 67 -13.34 12.38 29.01
N GLU A 68 -12.49 13.13 28.31
CA GLU A 68 -12.56 14.61 28.26
C GLU A 68 -13.66 15.12 27.32
N VAL A 69 -13.73 14.56 26.11
CA VAL A 69 -14.63 15.05 25.05
C VAL A 69 -15.41 13.93 24.34
N GLY A 70 -15.13 12.68 24.65
CA GLY A 70 -15.79 11.51 24.04
C GLY A 70 -17.02 11.03 24.81
N GLY A 71 -17.42 11.69 25.89
CA GLY A 71 -18.60 11.33 26.68
C GLY A 71 -18.50 9.97 27.38
N ILE A 72 -17.29 9.51 27.71
CA ILE A 72 -17.07 8.28 28.48
C ILE A 72 -16.81 8.62 29.94
N ASP A 73 -17.69 8.20 30.83
CA ASP A 73 -17.43 8.30 32.27
C ASP A 73 -16.18 7.49 32.63
N ARG A 74 -15.32 8.03 33.50
CA ARG A 74 -14.10 7.32 33.95
C ARG A 74 -14.39 5.93 34.51
N ARG A 75 -15.59 5.73 35.10
CA ARG A 75 -16.07 4.42 35.57
C ARG A 75 -16.33 3.45 34.43
N ASP A 76 -16.65 3.92 33.24
CA ASP A 76 -16.99 3.12 32.07
C ASP A 76 -15.79 2.88 31.15
N ALA A 77 -14.64 3.48 31.45
CA ALA A 77 -13.37 3.19 30.79
C ALA A 77 -12.63 2.09 31.56
N ILE A 78 -12.41 0.94 30.91
CA ILE A 78 -11.58 -0.16 31.41
C ILE A 78 -10.25 -0.10 30.69
N VAL A 79 -9.18 0.27 31.40
CA VAL A 79 -7.84 0.40 30.81
C VAL A 79 -6.97 -0.75 31.30
N LEU A 80 -6.37 -1.50 30.37
CA LEU A 80 -5.46 -2.61 30.65
C LEU A 80 -4.11 -2.32 30.01
N ILE A 81 -3.04 -2.46 30.79
CA ILE A 81 -1.66 -2.26 30.31
C ILE A 81 -0.89 -3.56 30.48
N ASP A 82 -0.28 -4.02 29.39
CA ASP A 82 0.41 -5.30 29.29
C ASP A 82 -0.42 -6.50 29.83
N PRO A 83 -1.72 -6.65 29.46
CA PRO A 83 -2.53 -7.76 29.98
C PRO A 83 -2.14 -9.09 29.34
N ASP A 84 -2.36 -10.17 30.06
CA ASP A 84 -2.47 -11.52 29.49
C ASP A 84 -3.87 -11.78 28.90
N SER A 85 -4.08 -12.94 28.28
CA SER A 85 -5.39 -13.23 27.67
C SER A 85 -6.50 -13.44 28.71
N ALA A 86 -6.19 -13.90 29.92
CA ALA A 86 -7.18 -14.04 30.99
C ALA A 86 -7.66 -12.66 31.49
N GLN A 87 -6.74 -11.71 31.65
CA GLN A 87 -7.05 -10.33 32.01
C GLN A 87 -7.84 -9.61 30.89
N LEU A 88 -7.53 -9.88 29.62
CA LEU A 88 -8.31 -9.37 28.50
C LEU A 88 -9.75 -9.90 28.53
N LEU A 89 -9.94 -11.21 28.75
CA LEU A 89 -11.26 -11.83 28.86
C LEU A 89 -12.07 -11.28 30.05
N ASP A 90 -11.43 -11.08 31.22
CA ASP A 90 -12.05 -10.39 32.34
C ASP A 90 -12.44 -8.95 31.99
N GLY A 91 -11.61 -8.26 31.24
CA GLY A 91 -11.92 -6.92 30.70
C GLY A 91 -13.21 -6.92 29.88
N PHE A 92 -13.37 -7.86 28.96
CA PHE A 92 -14.61 -8.03 28.20
C PHE A 92 -15.81 -8.37 29.09
N ALA A 93 -15.65 -9.28 30.06
CA ALA A 93 -16.70 -9.63 31.01
C ALA A 93 -17.14 -8.42 31.86
N ARG A 94 -16.21 -7.58 32.29
CA ARG A 94 -16.51 -6.32 33.00
C ARG A 94 -17.26 -5.33 32.10
N ALA A 95 -16.83 -5.19 30.84
CA ALA A 95 -17.51 -4.34 29.88
C ALA A 95 -18.94 -4.83 29.63
N GLN A 96 -19.12 -6.11 29.43
CA GLN A 96 -20.43 -6.74 29.25
C GLN A 96 -21.38 -6.44 30.44
N ARG A 97 -20.93 -6.66 31.67
CA ARG A 97 -21.73 -6.34 32.86
C ARG A 97 -22.16 -4.86 32.92
N ARG A 98 -21.27 -3.93 32.55
CA ARG A 98 -21.60 -2.49 32.52
C ARG A 98 -22.63 -2.15 31.46
N VAL A 99 -22.49 -2.77 30.28
CA VAL A 99 -23.45 -2.59 29.18
C VAL A 99 -24.80 -3.17 29.54
N GLU A 100 -24.86 -4.34 30.19
CA GLU A 100 -26.12 -4.96 30.68
C GLU A 100 -26.80 -4.06 31.72
N GLN A 101 -26.03 -3.48 32.65
CA GLN A 101 -26.55 -2.54 33.64
C GLN A 101 -27.15 -1.28 33.02
N ALA A 102 -26.46 -0.70 32.04
CA ALA A 102 -26.94 0.47 31.34
C ALA A 102 -28.23 0.18 30.53
N ARG A 103 -28.28 -0.97 29.86
CA ARG A 103 -29.47 -1.40 29.13
C ARG A 103 -30.64 -1.67 30.03
N ALA A 104 -30.39 -2.25 31.20
CA ALA A 104 -31.45 -2.47 32.22
C ALA A 104 -32.00 -1.14 32.76
N ALA A 105 -31.20 -0.05 32.72
CA ALA A 105 -31.62 1.31 33.04
C ALA A 105 -32.32 2.03 31.86
N GLY A 106 -32.54 1.37 30.72
CA GLY A 106 -33.17 1.94 29.54
C GLY A 106 -32.25 2.79 28.66
N GLU A 107 -30.93 2.76 28.91
CA GLU A 107 -29.97 3.52 28.16
C GLU A 107 -29.61 2.83 26.85
N ARG A 108 -29.29 3.57 25.80
CA ARG A 108 -28.63 3.08 24.60
C ARG A 108 -27.14 2.99 24.87
N VAL A 109 -26.48 1.92 24.37
CA VAL A 109 -25.07 1.71 24.68
C VAL A 109 -24.23 1.60 23.43
N GLN A 110 -23.11 2.32 23.42
CA GLN A 110 -22.03 2.17 22.45
C GLN A 110 -20.84 1.54 23.17
N PHE A 111 -20.31 0.45 22.60
CA PHE A 111 -19.12 -0.23 23.11
C PHE A 111 -17.93 0.06 22.22
N LEU A 112 -16.83 0.52 22.82
CA LEU A 112 -15.57 0.80 22.15
C LEU A 112 -14.49 -0.15 22.64
N PHE A 113 -13.84 -0.84 21.71
CA PHE A 113 -12.63 -1.61 21.96
C PHE A 113 -11.45 -0.91 21.27
N TYR A 114 -10.41 -0.60 22.02
CA TYR A 114 -9.13 -0.07 21.50
C TYR A 114 -7.99 -0.99 21.88
N TYR A 115 -7.09 -1.23 20.93
CA TYR A 115 -5.87 -1.98 21.14
C TYR A 115 -4.70 -1.29 20.48
N SER A 116 -3.61 -1.06 21.23
CA SER A 116 -2.28 -0.72 20.70
C SER A 116 -1.29 -1.78 21.14
N GLY A 117 -0.54 -2.37 20.20
CA GLY A 117 0.38 -3.45 20.52
C GLY A 117 0.82 -4.27 19.31
N HIS A 118 1.51 -5.37 19.59
CA HIS A 118 1.91 -6.31 18.56
C HIS A 118 0.74 -7.13 18.03
N ALA A 119 0.74 -7.37 16.71
CA ALA A 119 -0.16 -8.30 16.06
C ALA A 119 0.51 -8.90 14.82
N ASP A 120 -0.06 -9.97 14.29
CA ASP A 120 0.29 -10.56 13.00
C ASP A 120 -0.97 -10.81 12.15
N ASP A 121 -0.85 -11.59 11.08
CA ASP A 121 -1.97 -11.92 10.19
C ASP A 121 -3.05 -12.80 10.83
N ARG A 122 -2.82 -13.36 12.02
CA ARG A 122 -3.71 -14.25 12.76
C ARG A 122 -4.44 -13.57 13.91
N GLY A 123 -3.76 -12.65 14.65
CA GLY A 123 -4.36 -12.05 15.82
C GLY A 123 -3.45 -11.12 16.61
N LEU A 124 -4.00 -10.65 17.75
CA LEU A 124 -3.30 -9.80 18.70
C LEU A 124 -2.32 -10.61 19.53
N GLN A 125 -1.19 -10.01 19.88
CA GLN A 125 -0.17 -10.62 20.73
C GLN A 125 -0.20 -9.99 22.12
N LEU A 126 -0.32 -10.83 23.15
CA LEU A 126 -0.32 -10.44 24.57
C LEU A 126 0.78 -11.23 25.26
N GLY A 127 1.99 -10.66 25.30
CA GLY A 127 3.16 -11.42 25.74
C GLY A 127 3.38 -12.67 24.88
N SER A 128 3.46 -13.83 25.51
CA SER A 128 3.60 -15.12 24.82
C SER A 128 2.28 -15.70 24.27
N GLU A 129 1.15 -15.06 24.54
CA GLU A 129 -0.17 -15.53 24.17
C GLU A 129 -0.72 -14.79 22.94
N GLN A 130 -1.60 -15.47 22.19
CA GLN A 130 -2.23 -14.90 21.00
C GLN A 130 -3.75 -15.00 21.10
N VAL A 131 -4.43 -13.91 20.75
CA VAL A 131 -5.89 -13.88 20.59
C VAL A 131 -6.19 -13.72 19.10
N ASP A 132 -6.70 -14.78 18.48
CA ASP A 132 -7.03 -14.76 17.06
C ASP A 132 -8.14 -13.76 16.70
N TYR A 133 -8.13 -13.25 15.49
CA TYR A 133 -9.09 -12.25 15.03
C TYR A 133 -10.55 -12.75 15.00
N PRO A 134 -10.88 -14.00 14.64
CA PRO A 134 -12.24 -14.53 14.77
C PRO A 134 -12.75 -14.50 16.21
N ARG A 135 -11.93 -14.91 17.18
CA ARG A 135 -12.26 -14.86 18.60
C ARG A 135 -12.43 -13.43 19.11
N LEU A 136 -11.50 -12.54 18.77
CA LEU A 136 -11.58 -11.12 19.13
C LEU A 136 -12.88 -10.49 18.61
N ARG A 137 -13.22 -10.74 17.36
CA ARG A 137 -14.44 -10.24 16.73
C ARG A 137 -15.69 -10.81 17.43
N GLY A 138 -15.66 -12.08 17.83
CA GLY A 138 -16.69 -12.72 18.65
C GLY A 138 -16.85 -12.05 20.00
N LEU A 139 -15.74 -11.73 20.69
CA LEU A 139 -15.75 -11.03 21.98
C LEU A 139 -16.34 -9.62 21.87
N ILE A 140 -15.94 -8.86 20.85
CA ILE A 140 -16.44 -7.49 20.62
C ILE A 140 -17.95 -7.53 20.35
N ARG A 141 -18.41 -8.41 19.45
CA ARG A 141 -19.84 -8.53 19.09
C ARG A 141 -20.68 -9.17 20.19
N GLY A 142 -20.06 -9.95 21.08
CA GLY A 142 -20.70 -10.58 22.21
C GLY A 142 -21.11 -9.60 23.33
N VAL A 143 -20.54 -8.40 23.37
CA VAL A 143 -20.98 -7.33 24.27
C VAL A 143 -22.33 -6.82 23.76
N PRO A 144 -23.41 -6.78 24.57
CA PRO A 144 -24.76 -6.51 24.08
C PRO A 144 -25.05 -5.00 23.89
N ALA A 145 -24.21 -4.30 23.13
CA ALA A 145 -24.34 -2.89 22.76
C ALA A 145 -25.03 -2.73 21.40
N GLN A 146 -25.62 -1.56 21.13
CA GLN A 146 -26.21 -1.24 19.83
C GLN A 146 -25.14 -0.91 18.79
N VAL A 147 -24.05 -0.27 19.23
CA VAL A 147 -22.92 0.09 18.35
C VAL A 147 -21.64 -0.51 18.91
N HIS A 148 -20.87 -1.15 18.03
CA HIS A 148 -19.55 -1.71 18.35
C HIS A 148 -18.48 -0.99 17.55
N LEU A 149 -17.54 -0.39 18.23
CA LEU A 149 -16.36 0.25 17.64
C LEU A 149 -15.12 -0.55 17.99
N GLY A 150 -14.30 -0.87 17.00
CA GLY A 150 -13.01 -1.51 17.20
C GLY A 150 -11.90 -0.68 16.55
N LEU A 151 -10.96 -0.24 17.35
CA LEU A 151 -9.79 0.56 16.91
C LEU A 151 -8.53 -0.24 17.20
N LEU A 152 -7.84 -0.71 16.17
CA LEU A 152 -6.65 -1.56 16.31
C LEU A 152 -5.41 -0.85 15.75
N ASP A 153 -4.49 -0.50 16.64
CA ASP A 153 -3.21 0.08 16.30
C ASP A 153 -2.10 -0.97 16.45
N SER A 154 -1.92 -1.74 15.39
CA SER A 154 -0.96 -2.85 15.37
C SER A 154 -0.56 -3.26 13.96
N CYS A 155 0.60 -3.94 13.84
CA CYS A 155 1.07 -4.48 12.56
C CYS A 155 0.06 -5.47 11.98
N SER A 156 -0.10 -5.49 10.66
CA SER A 156 -0.99 -6.42 9.93
C SER A 156 -2.44 -6.40 10.41
N SER A 157 -2.86 -5.37 11.14
CA SER A 157 -4.23 -5.25 11.68
C SER A 157 -5.31 -5.21 10.60
N GLY A 158 -4.98 -4.83 9.38
CA GLY A 158 -5.88 -4.93 8.22
C GLY A 158 -6.35 -6.36 7.92
N ALA A 159 -5.67 -7.40 8.43
CA ALA A 159 -6.16 -8.77 8.36
C ALA A 159 -7.45 -8.97 9.17
N PHE A 160 -7.64 -8.20 10.25
CA PHE A 160 -8.88 -8.18 11.03
C PHE A 160 -10.10 -7.73 10.21
N VAL A 161 -9.91 -6.80 9.27
CA VAL A 161 -10.97 -6.25 8.40
C VAL A 161 -11.27 -7.17 7.21
N ARG A 162 -10.32 -7.97 6.74
CA ARG A 162 -10.43 -8.82 5.53
C ARG A 162 -11.30 -10.07 5.66
N LEU A 163 -11.89 -10.37 6.76
CA LEU A 163 -12.78 -11.53 6.92
C LEU A 163 -14.05 -11.33 6.09
N LYS A 164 -14.15 -12.09 5.00
CA LYS A 164 -15.15 -12.04 3.93
C LYS A 164 -16.59 -11.98 4.43
N GLY A 165 -17.39 -11.07 3.84
CA GLY A 165 -18.83 -11.16 3.74
C GLY A 165 -19.59 -9.92 4.21
N GLY A 166 -19.66 -8.88 3.41
CA GLY A 166 -20.59 -7.77 3.57
C GLY A 166 -20.89 -7.12 2.22
N ARG A 167 -22.14 -7.20 1.75
CA ARG A 167 -22.61 -6.38 0.61
C ARG A 167 -22.84 -4.96 1.13
N MET A 168 -22.21 -3.98 0.51
CA MET A 168 -22.65 -2.58 0.64
C MET A 168 -24.10 -2.47 0.15
N ARG A 169 -25.00 -2.08 1.04
CA ARG A 169 -26.30 -1.53 0.66
C ARG A 169 -26.26 -0.03 0.89
N PRO A 170 -26.70 0.80 -0.09
CA PRO A 170 -26.87 2.23 0.15
C PRO A 170 -28.01 2.46 1.15
N PRO A 171 -27.87 3.41 2.08
CA PRO A 171 -28.93 3.72 3.02
C PRO A 171 -30.00 4.55 2.32
N LEU A 172 -31.17 4.00 2.16
CA LEU A 172 -32.43 4.71 1.94
C LEU A 172 -33.33 4.40 3.10
N SER A 173 -33.44 5.33 4.05
CA SER A 173 -34.51 5.32 5.04
C SER A 173 -34.69 6.72 5.59
N THR A 174 -35.88 7.26 5.34
CA THR A 174 -36.41 8.47 5.96
C THR A 174 -37.11 8.06 7.26
N GLY A 175 -36.57 8.49 8.37
CA GLY A 175 -37.10 8.27 9.71
C GLY A 175 -36.01 8.42 10.77
N ASP A 176 -36.34 8.81 11.98
CA ASP A 176 -35.44 8.94 13.13
C ASP A 176 -34.73 7.60 13.45
N ALA A 177 -33.77 7.23 12.61
CA ALA A 177 -33.07 5.98 12.71
C ALA A 177 -31.87 6.13 13.64
N THR A 178 -31.98 5.54 14.80
CA THR A 178 -30.87 5.37 15.73
C THR A 178 -29.77 4.51 15.11
N ILE A 179 -28.52 4.98 15.20
CA ILE A 179 -27.35 4.29 14.63
C ILE A 179 -27.14 2.94 15.35
N GLU A 180 -27.01 1.86 14.58
CA GLU A 180 -26.72 0.51 15.06
C GLU A 180 -25.71 -0.18 14.15
N GLY A 181 -24.95 -1.14 14.68
CA GLY A 181 -24.01 -1.94 13.90
C GLY A 181 -22.58 -1.91 14.41
N HIS A 182 -21.61 -2.00 13.51
CA HIS A 182 -20.20 -2.01 13.91
C HIS A 182 -19.32 -1.20 12.95
N ALA A 183 -18.24 -0.67 13.51
CA ALA A 183 -17.17 -0.04 12.76
C ALA A 183 -15.81 -0.51 13.30
N PHE A 184 -14.96 -1.00 12.41
CA PHE A 184 -13.62 -1.44 12.74
C PHE A 184 -12.60 -0.62 11.94
N LEU A 185 -11.69 0.05 12.65
CA LEU A 185 -10.61 0.84 12.09
C LEU A 185 -9.29 0.19 12.48
N THR A 186 -8.35 0.13 11.55
CA THR A 186 -7.03 -0.45 11.78
C THR A 186 -5.95 0.48 11.29
N SER A 187 -4.83 0.54 12.02
CA SER A 187 -3.74 1.48 11.74
C SER A 187 -2.93 1.14 10.51
N SER A 188 -2.98 -0.10 10.04
CA SER A 188 -2.18 -0.56 8.90
C SER A 188 -2.96 -1.56 8.04
N SER A 189 -2.58 -1.70 6.77
CA SER A 189 -3.07 -2.78 5.93
C SER A 189 -2.55 -4.13 6.40
N ALA A 190 -3.13 -5.24 5.89
CA ALA A 190 -2.75 -6.59 6.32
C ALA A 190 -1.28 -6.98 6.04
N GLU A 191 -0.58 -6.21 5.24
CA GLU A 191 0.81 -6.48 4.83
C GLU A 191 1.78 -5.39 5.32
N GLU A 192 1.32 -4.44 6.16
CA GLU A 192 2.10 -3.30 6.61
C GLU A 192 2.35 -3.34 8.13
N ALA A 193 3.48 -2.75 8.53
CA ALA A 193 3.81 -2.54 9.92
C ALA A 193 3.24 -1.20 10.42
N ALA A 194 2.58 -1.20 11.58
CA ALA A 194 2.31 0.01 12.33
C ALA A 194 3.63 0.57 12.89
N GLN A 195 3.72 1.88 12.99
CA GLN A 195 4.97 2.56 13.36
C GLN A 195 4.78 3.44 14.59
N GLU A 196 5.79 3.44 15.46
CA GLU A 196 5.90 4.36 16.61
C GLU A 196 7.11 5.28 16.43
N SER A 197 7.10 6.45 17.07
CA SER A 197 8.15 7.44 16.93
C SER A 197 8.46 8.14 18.26
N ASP A 198 9.76 8.21 18.62
CA ASP A 198 10.24 8.96 19.79
C ASP A 198 9.95 10.47 19.67
N ARG A 199 9.83 11.00 18.44
CA ARG A 199 9.47 12.41 18.20
C ARG A 199 8.03 12.72 18.63
N ILE A 200 7.13 11.78 18.37
CA ILE A 200 5.73 11.87 18.72
C ILE A 200 5.50 11.42 20.16
N GLY A 201 6.29 10.45 20.63
CA GLY A 201 6.10 9.79 21.93
C GLY A 201 4.90 8.83 21.91
N GLY A 202 4.60 8.25 20.74
CA GLY A 202 3.46 7.40 20.48
C GLY A 202 3.54 6.75 19.09
N SER A 203 2.51 5.98 18.74
CA SER A 203 2.32 5.51 17.39
C SER A 203 1.79 6.64 16.50
N PHE A 204 2.08 6.62 15.21
CA PHE A 204 1.58 7.63 14.27
C PHE A 204 0.06 7.64 14.19
N PHE A 205 -0.54 6.48 14.02
CA PHE A 205 -2.00 6.40 13.89
C PHE A 205 -2.74 6.89 15.13
N THR A 206 -2.37 6.40 16.33
CA THR A 206 -3.04 6.83 17.56
C THR A 206 -2.82 8.31 17.85
N HIS A 207 -1.60 8.83 17.59
CA HIS A 207 -1.31 10.25 17.76
C HIS A 207 -2.24 11.14 16.92
N TYR A 208 -2.38 10.82 15.64
CA TYR A 208 -3.26 11.59 14.75
C TYR A 208 -4.74 11.34 15.03
N LEU A 209 -5.12 10.12 15.41
CA LEU A 209 -6.49 9.84 15.86
C LEU A 209 -6.86 10.71 17.09
N VAL A 210 -5.98 10.76 18.09
CA VAL A 210 -6.19 11.59 19.30
C VAL A 210 -6.23 13.08 18.94
N SER A 211 -5.33 13.55 18.06
CA SER A 211 -5.34 14.95 17.59
C SER A 211 -6.65 15.28 16.86
N GLY A 212 -7.12 14.36 16.01
CA GLY A 212 -8.41 14.49 15.32
C GLY A 212 -9.59 14.56 16.30
N LEU A 213 -9.65 13.63 17.27
CA LEU A 213 -10.70 13.57 18.30
C LEU A 213 -10.72 14.80 19.20
N ARG A 214 -9.59 15.49 19.38
CA ARG A 214 -9.51 16.77 20.09
C ARG A 214 -10.07 17.95 19.28
N GLY A 215 -10.44 17.76 18.02
CA GLY A 215 -11.05 18.77 17.15
C GLY A 215 -10.26 19.12 15.90
N ALA A 216 -9.04 18.57 15.70
CA ALA A 216 -8.29 18.81 14.47
C ALA A 216 -9.01 18.23 13.24
N ALA A 217 -9.87 17.23 13.43
CA ALA A 217 -10.68 16.60 12.39
C ALA A 217 -12.02 17.26 12.13
N ASP A 218 -12.43 18.27 12.90
CA ASP A 218 -13.70 19.00 12.73
C ASP A 218 -13.65 19.88 11.46
N VAL A 219 -13.96 19.28 10.33
CA VAL A 219 -13.89 19.94 9.01
C VAL A 219 -15.06 20.90 8.80
N ASN A 220 -16.25 20.52 9.26
CA ASN A 220 -17.49 21.30 9.10
C ASN A 220 -17.66 22.40 10.15
N ARG A 221 -16.83 22.40 11.22
CA ARG A 221 -16.77 23.36 12.33
C ARG A 221 -18.06 23.40 13.16
N ASP A 222 -18.73 22.28 13.29
CA ASP A 222 -19.90 22.16 14.14
C ASP A 222 -19.54 21.85 15.61
N ARG A 223 -18.23 21.79 15.92
CA ARG A 223 -17.64 21.41 17.22
C ARG A 223 -17.97 20.00 17.63
N ARG A 224 -18.18 19.12 16.65
CA ARG A 224 -18.28 17.68 16.82
C ARG A 224 -17.28 17.01 15.90
N VAL A 225 -16.76 15.91 16.33
CA VAL A 225 -15.93 15.07 15.46
C VAL A 225 -16.64 13.74 15.27
N THR A 226 -17.02 13.46 14.05
CA THR A 226 -17.66 12.21 13.66
C THR A 226 -16.62 11.11 13.44
N LEU A 227 -17.08 9.86 13.38
CA LEU A 227 -16.21 8.71 13.08
C LEU A 227 -15.53 8.87 11.72
N HIS A 228 -16.25 9.35 10.72
CA HIS A 228 -15.70 9.55 9.38
C HIS A 228 -14.63 10.64 9.34
N GLU A 229 -14.88 11.77 10.01
CA GLU A 229 -13.89 12.85 10.12
C GLU A 229 -12.65 12.42 10.87
N ALA A 230 -12.81 11.76 12.04
CA ALA A 230 -11.68 11.23 12.82
C ALA A 230 -10.83 10.23 12.02
N TYR A 231 -11.49 9.29 11.31
CA TYR A 231 -10.79 8.32 10.48
C TYR A 231 -10.06 8.99 9.32
N ARG A 232 -10.72 9.88 8.58
CA ARG A 232 -10.12 10.56 7.43
C ARG A 232 -8.90 11.38 7.84
N PHE A 233 -9.02 12.15 8.91
CA PHE A 233 -7.89 12.91 9.46
C PHE A 233 -6.73 11.99 9.88
N ALA A 234 -7.03 10.94 10.66
CA ALA A 234 -6.01 9.97 11.08
C ALA A 234 -5.37 9.25 9.89
N PHE A 235 -6.12 8.94 8.83
CA PHE A 235 -5.61 8.33 7.61
C PHE A 235 -4.64 9.27 6.88
N ASP A 236 -5.08 10.48 6.55
CA ASP A 236 -4.31 11.45 5.76
C ASP A 236 -3.01 11.85 6.50
N GLU A 237 -3.09 12.11 7.80
CA GLU A 237 -1.94 12.51 8.61
C GLU A 237 -0.99 11.33 8.90
N THR A 238 -1.50 10.11 9.09
CA THR A 238 -0.66 8.91 9.25
C THR A 238 0.12 8.63 7.97
N LEU A 239 -0.53 8.71 6.82
CA LEU A 239 0.11 8.55 5.53
C LEU A 239 1.22 9.58 5.34
N ALA A 240 0.90 10.88 5.50
CA ALA A 240 1.86 11.97 5.37
C ALA A 240 3.02 11.86 6.38
N GLY A 241 2.72 11.50 7.63
CA GLY A 241 3.72 11.36 8.71
C GLY A 241 4.66 10.15 8.53
N THR A 242 4.20 9.10 7.83
CA THR A 242 4.98 7.87 7.64
C THR A 242 5.58 7.71 6.24
N GLU A 243 5.20 8.55 5.27
CA GLU A 243 5.67 8.48 3.89
C GLU A 243 7.20 8.52 3.76
N THR A 244 7.85 9.30 4.62
CA THR A 244 9.30 9.48 4.63
C THR A 244 10.03 8.60 5.66
N THR A 245 9.31 7.77 6.43
CA THR A 245 9.92 6.90 7.45
C THR A 245 10.54 5.63 6.84
N LEU A 246 11.45 5.01 7.59
CA LEU A 246 12.05 3.73 7.21
C LEU A 246 11.02 2.59 7.14
N GLY A 247 9.92 2.69 7.92
CA GLY A 247 8.85 1.70 7.96
C GLY A 247 7.91 1.71 6.75
N ARG A 248 8.02 2.70 5.85
CA ARG A 248 7.14 2.98 4.69
C ARG A 248 5.83 3.66 5.08
N ALA A 249 5.15 4.21 4.06
CA ALA A 249 3.82 4.76 4.21
C ALA A 249 2.87 3.73 4.85
N GLN A 250 2.21 4.13 5.91
CA GLN A 250 1.27 3.30 6.67
C GLN A 250 -0.14 3.69 6.24
N HIS A 251 -0.93 2.69 5.79
CA HIS A 251 -2.27 2.91 5.27
C HIS A 251 -3.30 2.33 6.24
N PRO A 252 -3.95 3.15 7.05
CA PRO A 252 -5.10 2.72 7.86
C PRO A 252 -6.20 2.14 6.98
N VAL A 253 -6.96 1.17 7.50
CA VAL A 253 -8.04 0.51 6.77
C VAL A 253 -9.26 0.42 7.68
N TYR A 254 -10.47 0.37 7.08
CA TYR A 254 -11.71 0.27 7.86
C TYR A 254 -12.71 -0.74 7.27
N ASP A 255 -13.62 -1.18 8.13
CA ASP A 255 -14.84 -1.91 7.81
C ASP A 255 -15.99 -1.30 8.62
N ILE A 256 -16.83 -0.50 7.99
CA ILE A 256 -17.94 0.20 8.64
C ILE A 256 -19.25 -0.38 8.10
N GLN A 257 -20.06 -0.91 9.01
CA GLN A 257 -21.39 -1.46 8.76
C GLN A 257 -22.35 -0.89 9.81
N LEU A 258 -22.57 0.42 9.72
CA LEU A 258 -23.53 1.14 10.56
C LEU A 258 -24.81 1.38 9.77
N VAL A 259 -25.95 1.23 10.43
CA VAL A 259 -27.28 1.51 9.89
C VAL A 259 -27.90 2.59 10.75
N GLY A 260 -28.48 3.61 10.12
CA GLY A 260 -29.07 4.76 10.81
C GLY A 260 -28.93 6.03 10.00
N THR A 261 -29.43 7.15 10.53
CA THR A 261 -29.30 8.47 9.93
C THR A 261 -28.14 9.25 10.56
N GLY A 262 -27.32 9.87 9.71
CA GLY A 262 -26.16 10.67 10.14
C GLY A 262 -24.89 9.83 10.33
N ASP A 263 -23.82 10.49 10.79
CA ASP A 263 -22.55 9.85 11.14
C ASP A 263 -22.40 9.73 12.66
N LEU A 264 -21.65 8.75 13.13
CA LEU A 264 -21.44 8.52 14.55
C LEU A 264 -20.52 9.60 15.13
N VAL A 265 -21.06 10.40 16.04
CA VAL A 265 -20.26 11.42 16.76
C VAL A 265 -19.33 10.72 17.73
N MET A 266 -18.02 10.92 17.58
CA MET A 266 -16.98 10.38 18.46
C MET A 266 -16.71 11.30 19.65
N THR A 267 -16.57 12.60 19.40
CA THR A 267 -16.32 13.62 20.43
C THR A 267 -17.19 14.84 20.21
N ASP A 268 -17.59 15.50 21.30
CA ASP A 268 -18.38 16.73 21.30
C ASP A 268 -17.63 17.81 22.07
N LEU A 269 -17.16 18.83 21.36
CA LEU A 269 -16.34 19.90 21.91
C LEU A 269 -17.18 21.05 22.49
N ARG A 270 -18.50 21.01 22.30
CA ARG A 270 -19.38 22.10 22.75
C ARG A 270 -19.53 22.14 24.26
N GLU A 271 -19.36 21.01 24.93
CA GLU A 271 -19.46 20.87 26.37
C GLU A 271 -18.13 21.02 27.11
N THR A 272 -17.00 21.13 26.36
CA THR A 272 -15.69 21.30 26.99
C THR A 272 -15.48 22.77 27.45
N SER A 273 -14.93 22.90 28.62
CA SER A 273 -14.65 24.22 29.21
C SER A 273 -13.34 24.87 28.75
N ALA A 274 -12.44 24.06 28.13
CA ALA A 274 -11.11 24.52 27.76
C ALA A 274 -10.83 24.23 26.26
N LEU A 275 -10.99 25.29 25.45
CA LEU A 275 -10.74 25.26 24.01
C LEU A 275 -9.59 26.19 23.65
N LEU A 276 -8.69 25.74 22.80
CA LEU A 276 -7.73 26.59 22.08
C LEU A 276 -8.22 26.77 20.64
N GLU A 277 -8.47 28.02 20.26
CA GLU A 277 -8.86 28.39 18.90
C GLU A 277 -7.63 28.84 18.10
N ILE A 278 -7.28 28.13 17.05
CA ILE A 278 -6.23 28.52 16.11
C ILE A 278 -6.86 29.39 15.05
N HIS A 279 -6.44 30.68 15.02
CA HIS A 279 -7.06 31.68 14.16
C HIS A 279 -6.95 31.36 12.67
N ALA A 280 -7.90 31.85 11.86
CA ALA A 280 -7.99 31.60 10.43
C ALA A 280 -6.74 32.05 9.63
N ASN A 281 -6.08 33.12 10.06
CA ASN A 281 -4.88 33.64 9.37
C ASN A 281 -3.59 32.88 9.65
N LEU A 282 -3.61 31.87 10.53
CA LEU A 282 -2.49 30.97 10.74
C LEU A 282 -2.59 29.81 9.78
N GLY A 283 -1.49 29.49 9.10
CA GLY A 283 -1.34 28.30 8.25
C GLY A 283 0.01 27.63 8.51
N GLY A 284 0.09 26.37 8.17
CA GLY A 284 1.28 25.54 8.36
C GLY A 284 1.02 24.35 9.27
N ARG A 285 2.09 23.64 9.61
CA ARG A 285 2.04 22.53 10.56
C ARG A 285 2.16 23.06 11.99
N VAL A 286 1.17 22.73 12.80
CA VAL A 286 1.05 23.22 14.19
C VAL A 286 1.33 22.07 15.15
N TYR A 287 2.28 22.26 16.03
CA TYR A 287 2.67 21.33 17.09
C TYR A 287 2.31 21.95 18.45
N ILE A 288 1.51 21.27 19.24
CA ILE A 288 1.08 21.72 20.56
C ILE A 288 1.66 20.79 21.61
N ARG A 289 2.50 21.33 22.50
CA ARG A 289 3.15 20.57 23.56
C ARG A 289 2.69 21.03 24.92
N ASP A 290 2.47 20.06 25.82
CA ASP A 290 2.15 20.34 27.22
C ASP A 290 3.38 20.81 28.04
N ALA A 291 3.16 21.10 29.32
CA ALA A 291 4.21 21.54 30.25
C ALA A 291 5.40 20.56 30.36
N GLN A 292 5.18 19.29 30.11
CA GLN A 292 6.19 18.24 30.12
C GLN A 292 6.88 18.06 28.76
N GLY A 293 6.57 18.89 27.79
CA GLY A 293 7.10 18.83 26.45
C GLY A 293 6.50 17.71 25.57
N ARG A 294 5.50 16.97 26.07
CA ARG A 294 4.83 15.91 25.31
C ARG A 294 3.91 16.55 24.25
N LEU A 295 3.86 15.93 23.08
CA LEU A 295 3.02 16.39 21.98
C LEU A 295 1.54 16.06 22.29
N ALA A 296 0.75 17.09 22.58
CA ALA A 296 -0.67 16.97 22.92
C ALA A 296 -1.56 16.89 21.69
N ALA A 297 -1.20 17.64 20.63
CA ALA A 297 -1.87 17.59 19.33
C ALA A 297 -0.92 18.05 18.22
N GLU A 298 -1.13 17.53 17.03
CA GLU A 298 -0.45 17.94 15.79
C GLU A 298 -1.45 17.98 14.64
N LEU A 299 -1.42 19.03 13.82
CA LEU A 299 -2.26 19.16 12.65
C LEU A 299 -1.59 20.02 11.58
N TYR A 300 -1.96 19.77 10.32
CA TYR A 300 -1.66 20.69 9.24
C TYR A 300 -2.89 21.57 8.96
N LYS A 301 -2.70 22.89 8.97
CA LYS A 301 -3.76 23.85 8.66
C LYS A 301 -3.39 24.65 7.41
N GLY A 302 -4.22 24.55 6.37
CA GLY A 302 -4.03 25.34 5.14
C GLY A 302 -4.15 26.84 5.40
N VAL A 303 -3.37 27.64 4.66
CA VAL A 303 -3.50 29.10 4.68
C VAL A 303 -4.89 29.47 4.13
N GLY A 304 -5.62 30.32 4.85
CA GLY A 304 -7.00 30.71 4.48
C GLY A 304 -8.08 29.67 4.84
N ALA A 305 -7.72 28.48 5.31
CA ALA A 305 -8.68 27.60 5.98
C ALA A 305 -9.18 28.32 7.25
N GLY A 306 -10.44 28.17 7.59
CA GLY A 306 -11.01 28.82 8.78
C GLY A 306 -10.29 28.47 10.09
N GLY A 307 -10.78 28.99 11.21
CA GLY A 307 -10.26 28.65 12.54
C GLY A 307 -10.43 27.17 12.86
N VAL A 308 -9.54 26.62 13.70
CA VAL A 308 -9.62 25.25 14.23
C VAL A 308 -9.70 25.33 15.73
N SER A 309 -10.70 24.67 16.33
CA SER A 309 -10.89 24.60 17.79
C SER A 309 -10.39 23.26 18.31
N LEU A 310 -9.50 23.30 19.30
CA LEU A 310 -8.93 22.10 19.94
C LEU A 310 -9.29 22.05 21.42
N ALA A 311 -9.85 20.94 21.85
CA ALA A 311 -10.05 20.66 23.28
C ALA A 311 -8.72 20.25 23.93
N LEU A 312 -8.28 21.02 24.91
CA LEU A 312 -7.06 20.78 25.66
C LEU A 312 -7.36 20.85 27.17
N GLU A 313 -6.58 20.13 27.97
CA GLU A 313 -6.66 20.28 29.42
C GLU A 313 -6.19 21.70 29.83
N PRO A 314 -6.77 22.31 30.87
CA PRO A 314 -6.25 23.58 31.40
C PRO A 314 -4.79 23.46 31.82
N GLY A 315 -3.96 24.43 31.41
CA GLY A 315 -2.53 24.43 31.74
C GLY A 315 -1.67 25.16 30.73
N PRO A 316 -0.35 25.20 30.95
CA PRO A 316 0.58 25.83 30.03
C PRO A 316 0.92 24.95 28.85
N TYR A 317 0.96 25.57 27.66
CA TYR A 317 1.32 24.94 26.41
C TYR A 317 2.36 25.75 25.64
N THR A 318 3.23 25.03 24.94
CA THR A 318 4.10 25.62 23.93
C THR A 318 3.58 25.21 22.56
N VAL A 319 3.26 26.17 21.72
CA VAL A 319 2.84 25.94 20.34
C VAL A 319 3.98 26.34 19.40
N VAL A 320 4.31 25.45 18.48
CA VAL A 320 5.25 25.71 17.38
C VAL A 320 4.50 25.61 16.07
N VAL A 321 4.66 26.62 15.21
CA VAL A 321 4.07 26.67 13.88
C VAL A 321 5.18 26.68 12.85
N ASP A 322 5.18 25.70 11.94
CA ASP A 322 6.01 25.68 10.73
C ASP A 322 5.15 26.10 9.56
N ASP A 323 5.34 27.31 9.06
CA ASP A 323 4.57 27.87 7.95
C ASP A 323 5.24 27.67 6.58
N GLY A 324 6.33 26.87 6.54
CA GLY A 324 7.14 26.61 5.35
C GLY A 324 8.16 27.71 5.05
N THR A 325 8.03 28.89 5.67
CA THR A 325 9.02 29.97 5.57
C THR A 325 9.89 30.09 6.81
N GLY A 326 9.42 29.54 7.95
CA GLY A 326 10.14 29.54 9.21
C GLY A 326 9.36 28.90 10.35
N LEU A 327 10.06 28.73 11.46
CA LEU A 327 9.49 28.22 12.70
C LEU A 327 9.11 29.40 13.62
N TYR A 328 7.91 29.35 14.15
CA TYR A 328 7.39 30.34 15.09
C TYR A 328 6.93 29.65 16.36
N ARG A 329 7.13 30.30 17.51
CA ARG A 329 6.76 29.76 18.81
C ARG A 329 5.87 30.72 19.58
N ALA A 330 4.87 30.18 20.26
CA ALA A 330 4.12 30.84 21.29
C ALA A 330 4.08 30.00 22.56
N SER A 331 4.12 30.63 23.72
CA SER A 331 3.76 30.01 25.00
C SER A 331 2.44 30.61 25.45
N LEU A 332 1.50 29.77 25.78
CA LEU A 332 0.16 30.19 26.20
C LEU A 332 -0.34 29.29 27.33
N GLU A 333 -1.27 29.81 28.11
CA GLU A 333 -1.93 29.06 29.17
C GLU A 333 -3.39 28.87 28.77
N VAL A 334 -3.80 27.63 28.58
CA VAL A 334 -5.19 27.28 28.30
C VAL A 334 -5.97 27.30 29.63
N ARG A 335 -6.96 28.13 29.72
CA ARG A 335 -7.78 28.30 30.93
C ARG A 335 -9.21 27.82 30.68
N ALA A 336 -9.76 27.13 31.66
CA ALA A 336 -11.17 26.74 31.62
C ALA A 336 -12.07 27.98 31.65
N GLY A 337 -13.13 27.97 30.85
CA GLY A 337 -14.10 29.06 30.76
C GLY A 337 -13.60 30.33 30.09
N ALA A 338 -12.35 30.36 29.60
CA ALA A 338 -11.77 31.51 28.93
C ALA A 338 -11.67 31.27 27.40
N LYS A 339 -11.67 32.38 26.65
CA LYS A 339 -11.35 32.37 25.24
C LYS A 339 -9.82 32.27 25.09
N ASN A 340 -9.32 31.06 24.78
CA ASN A 340 -7.90 30.85 24.49
C ASN A 340 -7.71 30.86 22.98
N GLU A 341 -7.00 31.85 22.44
CA GLU A 341 -6.84 32.05 21.00
C GLU A 341 -5.36 32.15 20.64
N LEU A 342 -4.96 31.41 19.63
CA LEU A 342 -3.64 31.51 19.01
C LEU A 342 -3.74 32.36 17.74
N THR A 343 -3.15 33.54 17.77
CA THR A 343 -3.08 34.48 16.65
C THR A 343 -1.65 34.62 16.15
N ARG A 344 -1.46 35.17 14.93
CA ARG A 344 -0.13 35.45 14.40
C ARG A 344 0.68 36.39 15.28
N ALA A 345 0.03 37.34 15.98
CA ALA A 345 0.69 38.29 16.87
C ALA A 345 1.28 37.64 18.14
N ALA A 346 0.75 36.49 18.55
CA ALA A 346 1.28 35.73 19.69
C ALA A 346 2.53 34.90 19.35
N LEU A 347 2.87 34.79 18.08
CA LEU A 347 3.98 33.97 17.58
C LEU A 347 5.26 34.80 17.41
N SER A 348 6.31 34.39 18.04
CA SER A 348 7.66 34.92 17.86
C SER A 348 8.48 33.99 16.96
N PRO A 349 9.29 34.52 16.03
CA PRO A 349 10.17 33.69 15.23
C PRO A 349 11.14 32.94 16.17
N VAL A 350 11.28 31.67 15.96
CA VAL A 350 12.33 30.88 16.62
C VAL A 350 13.61 31.24 15.87
N ALA A 351 14.54 31.96 16.54
CA ALA A 351 15.89 32.10 16.00
C ALA A 351 16.37 30.69 15.63
N ALA A 352 16.92 30.54 14.45
CA ALA A 352 17.51 29.30 14.02
C ALA A 352 18.70 28.99 14.93
N GLU A 353 18.43 28.50 16.14
CA GLU A 353 19.39 27.66 16.80
C GLU A 353 19.62 26.54 15.81
N ALA A 354 20.87 26.20 15.55
CA ALA A 354 21.27 25.10 14.70
C ALA A 354 20.52 23.85 15.18
N THR A 355 19.26 23.70 14.74
CA THR A 355 18.46 22.51 15.02
C THR A 355 19.07 21.43 14.22
N THR A 356 19.81 20.59 14.90
CA THR A 356 20.22 19.29 14.39
C THR A 356 18.92 18.53 14.14
N ALA A 357 18.50 18.44 12.88
CA ALA A 357 17.37 17.64 12.48
C ALA A 357 17.63 16.23 13.03
N ARG A 358 16.81 15.75 13.95
CA ARG A 358 16.82 14.37 14.43
C ARG A 358 16.36 13.47 13.26
N GLY A 359 17.30 12.85 12.66
CA GLY A 359 17.30 12.11 11.41
C GLY A 359 18.66 12.24 10.77
N ASN A 360 19.44 13.23 11.19
CA ASN A 360 20.87 13.26 10.99
C ASN A 360 21.51 12.53 12.17
N GLU A 361 22.47 11.69 11.85
CA GLU A 361 23.44 11.10 12.76
C GLU A 361 23.87 12.11 13.83
N PRO A 362 24.18 11.65 15.06
CA PRO A 362 24.65 12.52 16.11
C PRO A 362 25.79 13.39 15.58
N PRO A 363 25.90 14.67 16.01
CA PRO A 363 27.00 15.52 15.61
C PRO A 363 28.29 14.74 15.81
N LEU A 364 29.13 14.72 14.76
CA LEU A 364 30.41 14.07 14.82
C LEU A 364 31.16 14.61 16.05
N ASP A 365 31.46 13.75 16.98
CA ASP A 365 32.25 14.12 18.16
C ASP A 365 33.63 14.64 17.67
N PRO A 366 33.94 15.92 17.81
CA PRO A 366 35.22 16.50 17.36
C PRO A 366 36.44 15.82 17.98
N SER A 367 36.25 15.13 19.12
CA SER A 367 37.32 14.38 19.75
C SER A 367 37.63 13.08 19.00
N GLN A 368 36.67 12.50 18.30
CA GLN A 368 36.79 11.24 17.54
C GLN A 368 37.07 11.44 16.07
N TYR A 369 36.66 12.57 15.47
CA TYR A 369 36.80 12.82 14.06
C TYR A 369 37.57 14.09 13.75
N ARG A 370 38.33 14.04 12.65
CA ARG A 370 38.96 15.21 12.04
C ARG A 370 38.52 15.36 10.60
N VAL A 371 38.01 16.53 10.24
CA VAL A 371 37.67 16.87 8.89
C VAL A 371 38.90 17.37 8.14
N ILE A 372 39.21 16.73 7.00
CA ILE A 372 40.26 17.15 6.08
C ILE A 372 39.58 17.73 4.84
N PRO A 373 39.73 19.05 4.57
CA PRO A 373 39.09 19.68 3.42
C PRO A 373 39.55 19.08 2.08
N VAL A 374 40.85 18.84 1.93
CA VAL A 374 41.45 18.22 0.73
C VAL A 374 42.45 17.17 1.17
N ALA A 375 42.25 15.94 0.77
CA ALA A 375 43.14 14.83 1.04
C ALA A 375 43.84 14.36 -0.23
N PHE A 376 45.13 14.07 -0.12
CA PHE A 376 45.93 13.46 -1.18
C PHE A 376 46.49 12.14 -0.70
N GLY A 377 46.45 11.10 -1.53
CA GLY A 377 46.94 9.79 -1.22
C GLY A 377 47.61 9.09 -2.37
N PHE A 378 48.63 8.31 -2.09
CA PHE A 378 49.21 7.36 -3.03
C PHE A 378 48.68 5.95 -2.71
N VAL A 379 49.02 5.43 -1.54
CA VAL A 379 48.46 4.22 -0.88
C VAL A 379 48.52 4.44 0.63
N PRO A 380 47.68 3.84 1.45
CA PRO A 380 47.92 3.79 2.89
C PRO A 380 49.23 3.03 3.19
N PRO A 381 50.16 3.58 4.00
CA PRO A 381 50.06 4.80 4.81
C PRO A 381 50.45 6.13 4.13
N LEU A 382 50.85 6.16 2.89
CA LEU A 382 51.32 7.36 2.17
C LEU A 382 50.15 8.24 1.74
N THR A 383 49.42 8.77 2.73
CA THR A 383 48.29 9.67 2.51
C THR A 383 48.30 10.81 3.52
N THR A 384 47.68 11.95 3.19
CA THR A 384 47.50 13.04 4.17
C THR A 384 46.64 12.63 5.35
N ASN A 385 45.81 11.61 5.22
CA ASN A 385 45.00 11.05 6.30
C ASN A 385 45.83 10.34 7.38
N TRP A 386 47.02 9.84 7.04
CA TRP A 386 47.93 9.17 7.96
C TRP A 386 48.59 10.10 8.99
N ILE A 387 48.55 11.40 8.74
CA ILE A 387 49.06 12.43 9.67
C ILE A 387 48.24 12.43 10.96
N GLU A 388 46.97 12.05 10.88
CA GLU A 388 46.09 11.93 12.03
C GLU A 388 46.08 10.50 12.56
N LYS A 389 46.80 10.25 13.66
CA LYS A 389 46.92 8.91 14.24
C LYS A 389 45.88 8.62 15.34
N LYS A 390 45.22 9.66 15.88
CA LYS A 390 44.35 9.54 17.06
C LYS A 390 42.89 9.63 16.76
N ARG A 391 42.49 10.24 15.62
CA ARG A 391 41.11 10.49 15.23
C ARG A 391 40.79 9.88 13.89
N LYS A 392 39.54 9.48 13.69
CA LYS A 392 39.01 9.05 12.41
C LYS A 392 38.93 10.23 11.45
N VAL A 393 39.29 10.03 10.20
CA VAL A 393 39.33 11.11 9.19
C VAL A 393 38.07 11.14 8.35
N ILE A 394 37.53 12.35 8.16
CA ILE A 394 36.46 12.66 7.21
C ILE A 394 37.04 13.48 6.08
N ASN A 395 37.03 12.97 4.87
CA ASN A 395 37.44 13.72 3.69
C ASN A 395 36.24 14.48 3.11
N ARG A 396 36.39 15.80 2.87
CA ARG A 396 35.47 16.54 2.01
C ARG A 396 35.81 16.36 0.54
N PHE A 397 37.09 16.43 0.21
CA PHE A 397 37.56 16.12 -1.14
C PHE A 397 38.85 15.32 -1.09
N GLY A 398 38.88 14.15 -1.77
CA GLY A 398 40.02 13.26 -1.81
C GLY A 398 40.49 12.97 -3.23
N ILE A 399 41.79 13.02 -3.48
CA ILE A 399 42.42 12.59 -4.73
C ILE A 399 43.45 11.53 -4.38
N ASN A 400 43.29 10.33 -4.86
CA ASN A 400 44.18 9.21 -4.56
C ASN A 400 44.73 8.59 -5.84
N LEU A 401 46.03 8.33 -5.88
CA LEU A 401 46.66 7.77 -7.08
C LEU A 401 46.36 6.26 -7.20
N LEU A 402 46.53 5.49 -6.12
CA LEU A 402 46.21 4.05 -6.13
C LEU A 402 45.07 3.67 -5.20
N LEU A 403 45.20 3.96 -3.88
CA LEU A 403 44.19 3.59 -2.90
C LEU A 403 43.96 4.71 -1.90
N GLY A 404 42.74 5.23 -1.84
CA GLY A 404 42.27 6.13 -0.80
C GLY A 404 41.70 5.36 0.38
N ARG A 405 41.91 5.82 1.61
CA ARG A 405 41.22 5.33 2.80
C ARG A 405 40.81 6.47 3.72
N ALA A 406 39.54 6.51 4.07
CA ALA A 406 38.96 7.45 5.01
C ALA A 406 37.93 6.74 5.91
N ALA A 407 37.68 7.27 7.10
CA ALA A 407 36.56 6.78 7.91
C ALA A 407 35.23 7.16 7.24
N GLN A 408 35.11 8.40 6.78
CA GLN A 408 33.92 8.89 6.08
C GLN A 408 34.31 9.81 4.93
N ILE A 409 33.42 9.90 3.94
CA ILE A 409 33.47 10.88 2.86
C ILE A 409 32.22 11.76 2.96
N ASP A 410 32.45 13.08 2.97
CA ASP A 410 31.35 14.06 2.98
C ASP A 410 31.65 15.14 1.89
N GLY A 411 31.51 14.73 0.62
CA GLY A 411 31.81 15.53 -0.57
C GLY A 411 32.23 14.68 -1.76
N GLY A 412 33.51 14.71 -2.16
CA GLY A 412 33.99 13.97 -3.33
C GLY A 412 35.25 13.17 -3.07
N GLU A 413 35.39 12.00 -3.68
CA GLU A 413 36.63 11.23 -3.70
C GLU A 413 36.86 10.59 -5.07
N VAL A 414 38.06 10.75 -5.58
CA VAL A 414 38.48 10.18 -6.87
C VAL A 414 39.78 9.41 -6.68
N SER A 415 39.86 8.21 -7.24
CA SER A 415 41.04 7.35 -7.20
C SER A 415 41.30 6.69 -8.55
N ALA A 416 42.55 6.65 -8.99
CA ALA A 416 42.93 5.88 -10.17
C ALA A 416 42.91 4.36 -9.91
N GLY A 417 43.05 3.93 -8.67
CA GLY A 417 42.85 2.53 -8.24
C GLY A 417 41.53 2.36 -7.52
N GLY A 418 41.53 2.39 -6.19
CA GLY A 418 40.35 2.14 -5.37
C GLY A 418 40.13 3.14 -4.25
N ASN A 419 38.91 3.13 -3.70
CA ASN A 419 38.55 3.89 -2.50
C ASN A 419 38.03 2.94 -1.43
N TRP A 420 38.50 3.12 -0.21
CA TRP A 420 38.07 2.39 0.97
C TRP A 420 37.49 3.34 2.01
N THR A 421 36.21 3.25 2.27
CA THR A 421 35.50 4.05 3.28
C THR A 421 35.01 3.13 4.38
N ASP A 422 35.51 3.33 5.60
CA ASP A 422 35.22 2.40 6.71
C ASP A 422 33.77 2.51 7.17
N GLU A 423 33.15 3.70 7.14
CA GLU A 423 31.82 3.95 7.68
C GLU A 423 30.82 4.35 6.57
N ARG A 424 30.73 5.62 6.23
CA ARG A 424 29.72 6.13 5.28
C ARG A 424 30.31 7.03 4.19
N MET A 425 29.60 7.09 3.08
CA MET A 425 29.89 8.00 1.99
C MET A 425 28.69 8.89 1.66
N ARG A 426 28.90 10.21 1.59
CA ARG A 426 27.93 11.19 1.16
C ARG A 426 28.56 12.06 0.09
N GLY A 427 27.94 12.14 -1.10
CA GLY A 427 28.40 12.91 -2.23
C GLY A 427 28.80 12.05 -3.42
N VAL A 428 30.04 12.18 -3.94
CA VAL A 428 30.52 11.49 -5.14
C VAL A 428 31.78 10.67 -4.86
N GLN A 429 31.78 9.40 -5.28
CA GLN A 429 32.95 8.52 -5.18
C GLN A 429 33.22 7.84 -6.53
N LEU A 430 34.41 8.07 -7.07
CA LEU A 430 34.83 7.54 -8.35
C LEU A 430 36.13 6.76 -8.21
N SER A 431 36.25 5.63 -8.90
CA SER A 431 37.47 4.86 -8.99
C SER A 431 37.60 4.10 -10.30
N ALA A 432 38.82 3.71 -10.69
CA ALA A 432 38.99 2.86 -11.83
C ALA A 432 38.84 1.36 -11.45
N ALA A 433 39.26 0.94 -10.26
CA ALA A 433 39.22 -0.50 -9.92
C ALA A 433 38.08 -0.85 -8.96
N ALA A 434 38.01 -0.26 -7.76
CA ALA A 434 37.03 -0.67 -6.77
C ALA A 434 36.67 0.44 -5.79
N ASN A 435 35.40 0.47 -5.34
CA ASN A 435 34.95 1.25 -4.21
C ASN A 435 34.40 0.30 -3.13
N TYR A 436 34.82 0.48 -1.90
CA TYR A 436 34.28 -0.20 -0.72
C TYR A 436 33.75 0.84 0.27
N VAL A 437 32.50 0.61 0.76
CA VAL A 437 31.91 1.43 1.82
C VAL A 437 31.33 0.51 2.89
N GLY A 438 31.81 0.66 4.13
CA GLY A 438 31.40 -0.16 5.26
C GLY A 438 29.98 0.14 5.79
N GLY A 439 29.45 1.31 5.51
CA GLY A 439 28.08 1.73 5.85
C GLY A 439 27.30 2.20 4.64
N ASP A 440 26.49 3.26 4.79
CA ASP A 440 25.61 3.76 3.75
C ASP A 440 26.28 4.64 2.72
N VAL A 441 25.78 4.60 1.50
CA VAL A 441 26.10 5.51 0.40
C VAL A 441 24.92 6.43 0.13
N ARG A 442 25.17 7.75 0.13
CA ARG A 442 24.18 8.76 -0.27
C ARG A 442 24.78 9.66 -1.36
N GLY A 443 24.33 9.47 -2.59
CA GLY A 443 24.79 10.24 -3.74
C GLY A 443 25.15 9.36 -4.92
N PHE A 444 26.34 9.59 -5.50
CA PHE A 444 26.80 8.92 -6.72
C PHE A 444 28.08 8.11 -6.44
N GLN A 445 28.07 6.83 -6.77
CA GLN A 445 29.25 5.95 -6.70
C GLN A 445 29.46 5.26 -8.04
N SER A 446 30.69 5.36 -8.59
CA SER A 446 30.99 4.72 -9.87
C SER A 446 32.40 4.14 -9.91
N THR A 447 32.56 3.03 -10.64
CA THR A 447 33.86 2.36 -10.87
C THR A 447 33.86 1.60 -12.21
N ALA A 448 35.04 1.40 -12.79
CA ALA A 448 35.15 0.46 -13.89
C ALA A 448 35.16 -1.02 -13.41
N GLY A 449 35.53 -1.28 -12.15
CA GLY A 449 35.54 -2.63 -11.60
C GLY A 449 34.35 -2.95 -10.70
N VAL A 450 34.52 -2.89 -9.37
CA VAL A 450 33.56 -3.40 -8.40
C VAL A 450 33.21 -2.35 -7.35
N ASN A 451 31.91 -2.13 -7.10
CA ASN A 451 31.41 -1.43 -5.93
C ASN A 451 30.89 -2.44 -4.90
N VAL A 452 31.33 -2.26 -3.64
CA VAL A 452 30.82 -3.05 -2.49
C VAL A 452 30.35 -2.08 -1.41
N VAL A 453 29.06 -2.17 -1.05
CA VAL A 453 28.45 -1.39 0.02
C VAL A 453 27.82 -2.34 1.02
N ARG A 454 28.29 -2.31 2.29
CA ARG A 454 27.71 -3.15 3.35
C ARG A 454 26.40 -2.60 3.89
N GLY A 455 26.23 -1.28 3.85
CA GLY A 455 24.98 -0.60 4.15
C GLY A 455 24.04 -0.49 2.96
N SER A 456 23.25 0.56 2.91
CA SER A 456 22.27 0.87 1.89
C SER A 456 22.79 1.93 0.91
N VAL A 457 22.22 1.96 -0.30
CA VAL A 457 22.52 2.97 -1.32
C VAL A 457 21.27 3.84 -1.55
N PHE A 458 21.45 5.15 -1.35
CA PHE A 458 20.46 6.19 -1.63
C PHE A 458 21.02 7.09 -2.75
N GLY A 459 20.66 6.81 -3.99
CA GLY A 459 21.14 7.53 -5.15
C GLY A 459 21.48 6.62 -6.32
N VAL A 460 22.67 6.81 -6.91
CA VAL A 460 23.08 6.08 -8.12
C VAL A 460 24.38 5.33 -7.89
N GLN A 461 24.39 4.06 -8.22
CA GLN A 461 25.58 3.22 -8.20
C GLN A 461 25.83 2.62 -9.60
N GLY A 462 27.03 2.89 -10.16
CA GLY A 462 27.44 2.42 -11.46
C GLY A 462 28.71 1.58 -11.42
N ALA A 463 28.78 0.50 -12.20
CA ALA A 463 29.99 -0.29 -12.40
C ALA A 463 30.08 -0.83 -13.83
N ALA A 464 31.27 -0.85 -14.43
CA ALA A 464 31.44 -1.67 -15.63
C ALA A 464 31.52 -3.16 -15.29
N GLY A 465 31.92 -3.52 -14.06
CA GLY A 465 31.90 -4.90 -13.58
C GLY A 465 30.66 -5.20 -12.73
N VAL A 466 30.81 -5.08 -11.42
CA VAL A 466 29.86 -5.63 -10.43
C VAL A 466 29.48 -4.59 -9.37
N ASN A 467 28.21 -4.52 -9.03
CA ASN A 467 27.71 -3.83 -7.85
C ASN A 467 27.20 -4.82 -6.81
N VAL A 468 27.65 -4.69 -5.57
CA VAL A 468 27.18 -5.46 -4.42
C VAL A 468 26.71 -4.51 -3.34
N VAL A 469 25.44 -4.62 -2.94
CA VAL A 469 24.84 -3.87 -1.83
C VAL A 469 24.19 -4.88 -0.89
N LEU A 470 24.62 -4.90 0.39
CA LEU A 470 24.05 -5.83 1.37
C LEU A 470 22.76 -5.30 2.00
N GLY A 471 22.62 -3.97 2.09
CA GLY A 471 21.42 -3.28 2.56
C GLY A 471 20.36 -3.05 1.46
N GLU A 472 19.69 -1.92 1.53
CA GLU A 472 18.64 -1.50 0.58
C GLU A 472 19.19 -0.63 -0.55
N LEU A 473 18.47 -0.59 -1.67
CA LEU A 473 18.69 0.34 -2.76
C LEU A 473 17.48 1.27 -2.90
N ARG A 474 17.74 2.60 -2.91
CA ARG A 474 16.75 3.59 -3.33
C ARG A 474 17.36 4.46 -4.43
N GLY A 475 16.97 4.20 -5.66
CA GLY A 475 17.46 4.88 -6.85
C GLY A 475 17.85 3.94 -7.98
N LEU A 476 19.03 4.11 -8.54
CA LEU A 476 19.52 3.36 -9.69
C LEU A 476 20.78 2.55 -9.34
N GLN A 477 20.79 1.28 -9.70
CA GLN A 477 21.98 0.43 -9.71
C GLN A 477 22.20 -0.08 -11.13
N ALA A 478 23.33 0.27 -11.74
CA ALA A 478 23.66 -0.10 -13.10
C ALA A 478 25.02 -0.80 -13.17
N ALA A 479 25.10 -1.95 -13.84
CA ALA A 479 26.34 -2.65 -14.09
C ALA A 479 26.39 -3.27 -15.51
N ALA A 480 27.58 -3.58 -16.00
CA ALA A 480 27.64 -4.37 -17.23
C ALA A 480 27.49 -5.88 -16.94
N VAL A 481 27.99 -6.38 -15.79
CA VAL A 481 27.98 -7.83 -15.53
C VAL A 481 26.96 -8.25 -14.48
N VAL A 482 27.06 -7.73 -13.24
CA VAL A 482 26.16 -8.21 -12.16
C VAL A 482 25.77 -7.09 -11.21
N ASN A 483 24.49 -7.04 -10.85
CA ASN A 483 23.99 -6.31 -9.71
C ASN A 483 23.51 -7.30 -8.64
N VAL A 484 24.04 -7.21 -7.43
CA VAL A 484 23.62 -8.00 -6.25
C VAL A 484 23.08 -7.04 -5.18
N LEU A 485 21.86 -7.31 -4.73
CA LEU A 485 21.22 -6.57 -3.66
C LEU A 485 20.67 -7.51 -2.59
N GLY A 486 21.27 -7.50 -1.40
CA GLY A 486 20.84 -8.33 -0.27
C GLY A 486 19.49 -7.94 0.32
N GLY A 487 19.10 -6.68 0.20
CA GLY A 487 17.85 -6.12 0.69
C GLY A 487 16.79 -5.86 -0.38
N HIS A 488 16.08 -4.76 -0.20
CA HIS A 488 14.97 -4.34 -1.06
C HIS A 488 15.41 -3.24 -2.03
N ALA A 489 15.08 -3.39 -3.31
CA ALA A 489 15.23 -2.32 -4.30
C ALA A 489 13.96 -1.45 -4.36
N ARG A 490 14.13 -0.14 -4.33
CA ARG A 490 13.13 0.85 -4.73
C ARG A 490 13.71 1.71 -5.85
N GLY A 491 13.35 1.39 -7.09
CA GLY A 491 13.87 2.03 -8.28
C GLY A 491 14.25 1.05 -9.36
N LEU A 492 15.41 1.23 -9.98
CA LEU A 492 15.83 0.48 -11.15
C LEU A 492 17.14 -0.26 -10.89
N GLN A 493 17.16 -1.57 -11.19
CA GLN A 493 18.39 -2.32 -11.43
C GLN A 493 18.53 -2.59 -12.92
N ALA A 494 19.62 -2.14 -13.54
CA ALA A 494 19.90 -2.34 -14.95
C ALA A 494 21.25 -3.04 -15.11
N VAL A 495 21.30 -4.11 -15.92
CA VAL A 495 22.52 -4.88 -16.14
C VAL A 495 22.48 -5.61 -17.48
N ALA A 496 23.62 -5.81 -18.10
CA ALA A 496 23.63 -6.64 -19.29
C ALA A 496 23.44 -8.14 -18.95
N ALA A 497 24.05 -8.67 -17.88
CA ALA A 497 23.93 -10.09 -17.56
C ALA A 497 22.92 -10.37 -16.43
N VAL A 498 23.25 -10.21 -15.14
CA VAL A 498 22.44 -10.74 -14.05
C VAL A 498 22.07 -9.67 -13.01
N ASN A 499 20.78 -9.47 -12.75
CA ASN A 499 20.25 -8.80 -11.58
C ASN A 499 19.81 -9.82 -10.53
N TRP A 500 20.23 -9.63 -9.28
CA TRP A 500 19.76 -10.38 -8.14
C TRP A 500 19.33 -9.42 -7.02
N ALA A 501 18.12 -9.62 -6.48
CA ALA A 501 17.61 -8.86 -5.35
C ALA A 501 16.71 -9.72 -4.45
N ARG A 502 16.57 -9.36 -3.18
CA ARG A 502 15.57 -9.98 -2.32
C ARG A 502 14.14 -9.60 -2.75
N SER A 503 13.89 -8.32 -2.97
CA SER A 503 12.63 -7.87 -3.57
C SER A 503 12.83 -6.55 -4.32
N VAL A 504 11.92 -6.26 -5.25
CA VAL A 504 11.98 -5.08 -6.12
C VAL A 504 10.63 -4.37 -6.13
N ALA A 505 10.66 -3.08 -5.80
CA ALA A 505 9.58 -2.13 -6.08
C ALA A 505 10.07 -1.16 -7.15
N GLY A 506 9.74 -1.44 -8.42
CA GLY A 506 10.25 -0.76 -9.59
C GLY A 506 10.56 -1.73 -10.72
N ALA A 507 11.77 -1.70 -11.29
CA ALA A 507 12.09 -2.55 -12.41
C ALA A 507 13.47 -3.22 -12.32
N GLN A 508 13.59 -4.40 -12.92
CA GLN A 508 14.85 -5.04 -13.28
C GLN A 508 14.95 -5.19 -14.79
N LEU A 509 16.03 -4.68 -15.37
CA LEU A 509 16.38 -4.81 -16.79
C LEU A 509 17.69 -5.59 -16.91
N GLY A 510 17.68 -6.70 -17.61
CA GLY A 510 18.89 -7.52 -17.79
C GLY A 510 18.61 -8.84 -18.50
N THR A 511 19.66 -9.54 -18.94
CA THR A 511 19.49 -10.85 -19.54
C THR A 511 18.79 -11.81 -18.58
N ILE A 512 19.25 -11.86 -17.32
CA ILE A 512 18.66 -12.69 -16.26
C ILE A 512 18.29 -11.77 -15.09
N ASN A 513 17.01 -11.77 -14.73
CA ASN A 513 16.49 -11.04 -13.59
C ASN A 513 15.97 -12.03 -12.54
N THR A 514 16.46 -11.91 -11.30
CA THR A 514 15.99 -12.74 -10.20
C THR A 514 15.62 -11.90 -8.97
N ALA A 515 14.46 -12.22 -8.39
CA ALA A 515 14.04 -11.68 -7.10
C ALA A 515 13.07 -12.63 -6.39
N LYS A 516 12.85 -12.45 -5.09
CA LYS A 516 11.81 -13.21 -4.38
C LYS A 516 10.43 -12.62 -4.67
N GLU A 517 10.28 -11.30 -4.58
CA GLU A 517 9.01 -10.59 -4.82
C GLU A 517 9.24 -9.37 -5.70
N ILE A 518 8.27 -9.09 -6.57
CA ILE A 518 8.31 -7.96 -7.49
C ILE A 518 7.01 -7.15 -7.38
N ARG A 519 7.16 -5.83 -7.29
CA ARG A 519 6.09 -4.85 -7.52
C ARG A 519 6.54 -3.93 -8.65
N GLY A 520 6.12 -4.23 -9.88
CA GLY A 520 6.55 -3.52 -11.08
C GLY A 520 6.93 -4.49 -12.20
N ALA A 521 8.14 -4.40 -12.77
CA ALA A 521 8.48 -5.17 -13.96
C ALA A 521 9.84 -5.88 -13.89
N GLN A 522 9.92 -7.04 -14.53
CA GLN A 522 11.18 -7.68 -14.96
C GLN A 522 11.17 -7.76 -16.48
N LEU A 523 12.21 -7.22 -17.11
CA LEU A 523 12.40 -7.24 -18.56
C LEU A 523 13.76 -7.90 -18.86
N GLY A 524 13.74 -9.03 -19.56
CA GLY A 524 14.95 -9.76 -19.85
C GLY A 524 14.70 -11.00 -20.70
N ILE A 525 15.71 -11.81 -20.90
CA ILE A 525 15.55 -13.13 -21.56
C ILE A 525 14.94 -14.12 -20.55
N ILE A 526 15.46 -14.13 -19.32
CA ILE A 526 15.00 -15.02 -18.25
C ILE A 526 14.63 -14.18 -17.04
N ASN A 527 13.37 -14.27 -16.61
CA ASN A 527 12.85 -13.60 -15.42
C ASN A 527 12.38 -14.65 -14.41
N VAL A 528 12.91 -14.61 -13.20
CA VAL A 528 12.59 -15.57 -12.14
C VAL A 528 12.18 -14.80 -10.88
N ALA A 529 10.97 -15.09 -10.40
CA ALA A 529 10.52 -14.63 -9.11
C ALA A 529 10.16 -15.83 -8.23
N GLY A 530 10.77 -15.93 -7.04
CA GLY A 530 10.49 -17.01 -6.09
C GLY A 530 9.17 -16.88 -5.34
N GLY A 531 8.39 -15.79 -5.60
CA GLY A 531 7.12 -15.50 -4.99
C GLY A 531 6.20 -14.75 -5.94
N LYS A 532 5.55 -13.68 -5.44
CA LYS A 532 4.54 -12.93 -6.22
C LYS A 532 5.16 -11.81 -7.06
N VAL A 533 4.67 -11.68 -8.28
CA VAL A 533 4.90 -10.54 -9.18
C VAL A 533 3.60 -9.77 -9.33
N ARG A 534 3.53 -8.60 -8.69
CA ARG A 534 2.46 -7.61 -8.91
C ARG A 534 2.90 -6.68 -10.03
N GLY A 535 2.48 -6.99 -11.24
CA GLY A 535 2.90 -6.32 -12.45
C GLY A 535 3.30 -7.31 -13.54
N ALA A 536 4.42 -7.07 -14.25
CA ALA A 536 4.73 -7.81 -15.47
C ALA A 536 6.11 -8.47 -15.45
N GLN A 537 6.18 -9.66 -16.06
CA GLN A 537 7.40 -10.28 -16.55
C GLN A 537 7.37 -10.32 -18.08
N VAL A 538 8.36 -9.74 -18.73
CA VAL A 538 8.52 -9.74 -20.19
C VAL A 538 9.86 -10.36 -20.53
N GLY A 539 9.83 -11.52 -21.19
CA GLY A 539 11.05 -12.25 -21.52
C GLY A 539 10.76 -13.55 -22.24
N LEU A 540 11.81 -14.21 -22.72
CA LEU A 540 11.66 -15.49 -23.39
C LEU A 540 11.14 -16.56 -22.42
N ILE A 541 11.70 -16.57 -21.18
CA ILE A 541 11.31 -17.49 -20.11
C ILE A 541 10.97 -16.67 -18.87
N ASN A 542 9.74 -16.81 -18.37
CA ASN A 542 9.26 -16.18 -17.17
C ASN A 542 8.80 -17.25 -16.16
N TYR A 543 9.24 -17.13 -14.91
CA TYR A 543 8.83 -18.01 -13.81
C TYR A 543 8.45 -17.19 -12.58
N ALA A 544 7.29 -17.51 -11.99
CA ALA A 544 6.86 -16.95 -10.72
C ALA A 544 5.91 -17.90 -9.98
N ASP A 545 5.74 -17.73 -8.66
CA ASP A 545 4.66 -18.39 -7.93
C ASP A 545 3.29 -17.87 -8.40
N GLU A 546 3.17 -16.54 -8.49
CA GLU A 546 1.98 -15.85 -9.01
C GLU A 546 2.45 -14.60 -9.76
N VAL A 547 1.91 -14.34 -10.95
CA VAL A 547 2.22 -13.16 -11.75
C VAL A 547 0.96 -12.57 -12.35
N ASP A 548 0.84 -11.24 -12.29
CA ASP A 548 -0.32 -10.56 -12.87
C ASP A 548 -0.29 -10.65 -14.41
N ALA A 549 0.85 -10.33 -15.03
CA ALA A 549 1.03 -10.43 -16.46
C ALA A 549 2.39 -11.09 -16.82
N SER A 550 2.36 -12.06 -17.70
CA SER A 550 3.56 -12.69 -18.27
C SER A 550 3.47 -12.68 -19.78
N VAL A 551 4.51 -12.15 -20.43
CA VAL A 551 4.64 -12.09 -21.88
C VAL A 551 5.95 -12.72 -22.27
N GLY A 552 5.90 -13.79 -23.04
CA GLY A 552 7.09 -14.53 -23.47
C GLY A 552 6.76 -15.85 -24.14
N LEU A 553 7.77 -16.63 -24.52
CA LEU A 553 7.55 -17.94 -25.11
C LEU A 553 7.06 -18.95 -24.08
N ILE A 554 7.69 -18.94 -22.88
CA ILE A 554 7.36 -19.83 -21.76
C ILE A 554 7.13 -18.99 -20.52
N GLY A 555 5.89 -18.98 -20.02
CA GLY A 555 5.50 -18.25 -18.81
C GLY A 555 4.91 -19.20 -17.76
N ILE A 556 5.72 -19.65 -16.78
CA ILE A 556 5.28 -20.60 -15.76
C ILE A 556 4.85 -19.84 -14.51
N SER A 557 3.56 -19.87 -14.21
CA SER A 557 3.01 -19.44 -12.92
C SER A 557 2.60 -20.68 -12.11
N ARG A 558 3.21 -20.88 -10.95
CA ARG A 558 2.94 -22.06 -10.11
C ARG A 558 1.48 -22.13 -9.65
N LYS A 559 0.84 -20.98 -9.45
CA LYS A 559 -0.56 -20.87 -9.04
C LYS A 559 -1.55 -21.14 -10.17
N HIS A 560 -1.25 -20.67 -11.38
CA HIS A 560 -2.16 -20.77 -12.53
C HIS A 560 -1.85 -21.94 -13.45
N GLY A 561 -0.64 -22.46 -13.41
CA GLY A 561 -0.20 -23.68 -14.07
C GLY A 561 0.02 -23.54 -15.57
N VAL A 562 0.34 -24.67 -16.16
CA VAL A 562 0.32 -24.91 -17.60
C VAL A 562 -0.93 -25.72 -17.91
N LEU A 563 -1.71 -25.24 -18.84
CA LEU A 563 -2.99 -25.82 -19.22
C LEU A 563 -2.85 -26.46 -20.61
N VAL A 564 -3.63 -27.48 -20.84
CA VAL A 564 -3.74 -28.13 -22.13
C VAL A 564 -5.07 -27.79 -22.75
N ASP A 565 -5.05 -27.18 -23.93
CA ASP A 565 -6.24 -26.85 -24.69
C ASP A 565 -6.37 -27.81 -25.86
N VAL A 566 -7.56 -28.38 -26.04
CA VAL A 566 -7.94 -29.19 -27.21
C VAL A 566 -9.16 -28.53 -27.84
N TRP A 567 -9.06 -28.17 -29.12
CA TRP A 567 -10.16 -27.45 -29.76
C TRP A 567 -10.30 -27.77 -31.26
N THR A 568 -11.46 -27.48 -31.76
CA THR A 568 -11.74 -27.44 -33.20
C THR A 568 -11.98 -25.99 -33.64
N SER A 569 -11.67 -25.69 -34.88
CA SER A 569 -11.94 -24.39 -35.52
C SER A 569 -12.27 -24.60 -37.01
N ASP A 570 -12.72 -23.52 -37.61
CA ASP A 570 -12.93 -23.50 -39.08
C ASP A 570 -11.62 -23.67 -39.86
N ALA A 571 -10.46 -23.39 -39.29
CA ALA A 571 -9.16 -23.53 -39.91
C ALA A 571 -8.53 -24.93 -39.73
N ALA A 572 -8.82 -25.61 -38.62
CA ALA A 572 -8.28 -26.95 -38.35
C ALA A 572 -9.25 -27.80 -37.55
N ALA A 573 -9.46 -29.03 -37.96
CA ALA A 573 -10.41 -29.97 -37.36
C ALA A 573 -10.05 -30.35 -35.93
N LEU A 574 -8.77 -30.47 -35.64
CA LEU A 574 -8.24 -30.81 -34.32
C LEU A 574 -7.00 -29.96 -34.05
N ASN A 575 -7.03 -29.26 -32.95
CA ASN A 575 -5.89 -28.50 -32.44
C ASN A 575 -5.55 -28.97 -31.02
N LEU A 576 -4.27 -28.98 -30.72
CA LEU A 576 -3.73 -29.22 -29.39
C LEU A 576 -2.79 -28.06 -29.02
N GLY A 577 -2.95 -27.49 -27.83
CA GLY A 577 -2.11 -26.40 -27.36
C GLY A 577 -1.67 -26.53 -25.91
N LEU A 578 -0.49 -25.98 -25.63
CA LEU A 578 -0.01 -25.73 -24.27
C LEU A 578 -0.17 -24.25 -23.97
N LYS A 579 -0.95 -23.93 -22.95
CA LYS A 579 -1.27 -22.56 -22.53
C LYS A 579 -0.56 -22.24 -21.22
N PHE A 580 0.36 -21.28 -21.24
CA PHE A 580 1.10 -20.79 -20.09
C PHE A 580 0.34 -19.60 -19.48
N ARG A 581 -0.38 -19.82 -18.40
CA ARG A 581 -1.33 -18.85 -17.85
C ARG A 581 -0.74 -18.04 -16.70
N ALA A 582 -0.84 -16.72 -16.78
CA ALA A 582 -0.72 -15.76 -15.70
C ALA A 582 -2.13 -15.34 -15.20
N LYS A 583 -2.23 -14.35 -14.33
CA LYS A 583 -3.51 -13.90 -13.82
C LYS A 583 -4.38 -13.22 -14.89
N TYR A 584 -3.77 -12.33 -15.69
CA TYR A 584 -4.46 -11.51 -16.70
C TYR A 584 -3.96 -11.75 -18.14
N THR A 585 -2.90 -12.52 -18.32
CA THR A 585 -2.35 -12.82 -19.63
C THR A 585 -2.03 -14.30 -19.78
N TYR A 586 -1.83 -14.74 -20.99
CA TYR A 586 -1.27 -16.05 -21.29
C TYR A 586 -0.52 -16.03 -22.61
N THR A 587 0.39 -16.97 -22.76
CA THR A 587 0.96 -17.36 -24.05
C THR A 587 0.60 -18.81 -24.33
N PHE A 588 0.55 -19.19 -25.58
CA PHE A 588 0.28 -20.56 -25.96
C PHE A 588 1.12 -21.00 -27.15
N LEU A 589 1.47 -22.27 -27.17
CA LEU A 589 2.05 -22.98 -28.31
C LEU A 589 1.03 -24.01 -28.77
N ALA A 590 0.81 -24.12 -30.05
CA ALA A 590 -0.21 -25.02 -30.56
C ALA A 590 0.18 -25.67 -31.90
N ALA A 591 -0.36 -26.84 -32.11
CA ALA A 591 -0.33 -27.54 -33.37
C ALA A 591 -1.75 -27.99 -33.75
N GLY A 592 -2.06 -28.00 -35.03
CA GLY A 592 -3.37 -28.41 -35.54
C GLY A 592 -3.27 -29.18 -36.82
N LEU A 593 -4.28 -30.05 -37.01
CA LEU A 593 -4.50 -30.78 -38.26
C LEU A 593 -5.65 -30.14 -39.00
N HIS A 594 -5.42 -29.62 -40.20
CA HIS A 594 -6.49 -29.05 -40.98
C HIS A 594 -7.17 -30.06 -41.92
N PRO A 595 -8.50 -29.92 -42.13
CA PRO A 595 -9.25 -30.94 -42.80
C PRO A 595 -8.92 -31.07 -44.30
N ALA A 596 -9.21 -32.25 -44.78
CA ALA A 596 -8.91 -32.73 -46.09
C ALA A 596 -9.54 -31.97 -47.26
N GLY A 597 -8.90 -31.92 -48.26
CA GLY A 597 -9.08 -31.60 -49.65
C GLY A 597 -7.77 -31.99 -50.30
N SER A 598 -7.38 -31.39 -51.37
CA SER A 598 -6.04 -31.50 -51.95
C SER A 598 -4.90 -31.06 -50.99
N GLY A 599 -5.24 -30.73 -49.69
CA GLY A 599 -4.36 -30.14 -48.72
C GLY A 599 -4.41 -30.75 -47.33
N ARG A 600 -4.34 -32.08 -47.15
CA ARG A 600 -3.98 -32.69 -45.87
C ARG A 600 -2.66 -32.08 -45.38
N GLY A 601 -2.65 -31.53 -44.16
CA GLY A 601 -1.45 -30.93 -43.61
C GLY A 601 -1.57 -30.64 -42.13
N PHE A 602 -0.54 -30.09 -41.54
CA PHE A 602 -0.57 -29.59 -40.18
C PHE A 602 -0.22 -28.10 -40.14
N MET A 603 -0.56 -27.49 -39.06
CA MET A 603 -0.10 -26.15 -38.71
C MET A 603 0.52 -26.17 -37.35
N ALA A 604 1.53 -25.33 -37.12
CA ALA A 604 2.16 -25.16 -35.82
C ALA A 604 2.49 -23.71 -35.61
N GLY A 605 2.32 -23.25 -34.36
CA GLY A 605 2.57 -21.87 -34.06
C GLY A 605 2.30 -21.56 -32.59
N GLY A 606 2.02 -20.29 -32.31
CA GLY A 606 1.72 -19.83 -30.98
C GLY A 606 1.15 -18.44 -30.99
N GLY A 607 0.87 -17.94 -29.81
CA GLY A 607 0.31 -16.63 -29.66
C GLY A 607 0.29 -16.18 -28.21
N PHE A 608 -0.31 -15.02 -28.02
CA PHE A 608 -0.51 -14.45 -26.70
C PHE A 608 -1.91 -13.85 -26.58
N GLY A 609 -2.39 -13.75 -25.33
CA GLY A 609 -3.72 -13.19 -25.07
C GLY A 609 -3.89 -12.65 -23.68
N GLY A 610 -4.98 -11.89 -23.55
CA GLY A 610 -5.51 -11.41 -22.29
C GLY A 610 -6.57 -12.35 -21.74
N HIS A 611 -6.60 -12.52 -20.43
CA HIS A 611 -7.57 -13.29 -19.68
C HIS A 611 -8.32 -12.38 -18.70
N ILE A 612 -9.61 -12.22 -18.89
CA ILE A 612 -10.48 -11.34 -18.10
C ILE A 612 -11.48 -12.22 -17.33
N PRO A 613 -11.30 -12.39 -16.01
CA PRO A 613 -12.28 -13.10 -15.21
C PRO A 613 -13.56 -12.25 -15.05
N LEU A 614 -14.69 -12.72 -15.57
CA LEU A 614 -16.00 -12.08 -15.45
C LEU A 614 -16.76 -12.51 -14.18
N GLY A 615 -16.20 -13.46 -13.44
CA GLY A 615 -16.79 -13.97 -12.21
C GLY A 615 -16.04 -15.19 -11.68
N LYS A 616 -16.69 -15.99 -10.81
CA LYS A 616 -16.07 -17.18 -10.22
C LYS A 616 -15.83 -18.31 -11.22
N ARG A 617 -16.63 -18.38 -12.28
CA ARG A 617 -16.59 -19.48 -13.28
C ARG A 617 -16.54 -18.99 -14.72
N LEU A 618 -16.89 -17.72 -14.98
CA LEU A 618 -16.96 -17.16 -16.31
C LEU A 618 -15.75 -16.29 -16.58
N TYR A 619 -15.17 -16.42 -17.78
CA TYR A 619 -14.05 -15.60 -18.23
C TYR A 619 -14.14 -15.28 -19.71
N LEU A 620 -13.48 -14.21 -20.12
CA LEU A 620 -13.32 -13.79 -21.50
C LEU A 620 -11.82 -13.78 -21.83
N ASP A 621 -11.45 -14.51 -22.89
CA ASP A 621 -10.12 -14.51 -23.45
C ASP A 621 -10.12 -13.79 -24.80
N LEU A 622 -9.16 -12.90 -25.01
CA LEU A 622 -8.88 -12.27 -26.29
C LEU A 622 -7.44 -12.57 -26.66
N ASP A 623 -7.21 -13.27 -27.76
CA ASP A 623 -5.87 -13.63 -28.16
C ASP A 623 -5.61 -13.51 -29.67
N LEU A 624 -4.32 -13.40 -30.00
CA LEU A 624 -3.80 -13.43 -31.35
C LEU A 624 -2.81 -14.60 -31.48
N GLY A 625 -3.13 -15.54 -32.33
CA GLY A 625 -2.28 -16.66 -32.71
C GLY A 625 -1.77 -16.55 -34.13
N SER A 626 -0.53 -16.98 -34.36
CA SER A 626 0.05 -17.08 -35.70
C SER A 626 0.62 -18.47 -35.90
N TYR A 627 0.31 -19.09 -37.01
CA TYR A 627 0.63 -20.47 -37.33
C TYR A 627 1.28 -20.59 -38.71
N ALA A 628 2.43 -21.26 -38.78
CA ALA A 628 3.00 -21.73 -40.02
C ALA A 628 2.14 -22.92 -40.49
N VAL A 629 1.74 -22.93 -41.74
CA VAL A 629 0.92 -24.00 -42.34
C VAL A 629 1.79 -24.84 -43.26
N PHE A 630 1.74 -26.16 -43.07
CA PHE A 630 2.54 -27.15 -43.78
C PHE A 630 1.61 -28.07 -44.59
N PRO A 631 1.34 -27.73 -45.86
CA PRO A 631 0.50 -28.55 -46.73
C PRO A 631 1.17 -29.90 -46.98
N GLN A 632 0.37 -30.96 -47.10
CA GLN A 632 0.84 -32.32 -47.36
C GLN A 632 1.95 -32.83 -46.45
N PHE A 633 2.05 -32.32 -45.23
CA PHE A 633 3.09 -32.61 -44.24
C PHE A 633 4.55 -32.31 -44.72
N LYS A 634 4.70 -31.49 -45.75
CA LYS A 634 6.02 -31.05 -46.23
C LYS A 634 6.54 -29.92 -45.39
N VAL A 635 7.75 -30.04 -44.85
CA VAL A 635 8.43 -28.96 -44.12
C VAL A 635 9.01 -27.98 -45.12
N GLY A 636 8.44 -26.81 -45.19
CA GLY A 636 8.84 -25.71 -46.06
C GLY A 636 7.68 -24.72 -46.01
N THR A 637 7.79 -23.69 -45.14
CA THR A 637 6.69 -22.80 -44.87
C THR A 637 6.32 -22.03 -46.11
N THR A 638 5.16 -22.33 -46.65
CA THR A 638 4.63 -21.62 -47.81
C THR A 638 3.49 -20.68 -47.45
N SER A 639 2.98 -20.73 -46.21
CA SER A 639 1.88 -19.88 -45.80
C SER A 639 1.81 -19.66 -44.29
N LEU A 640 1.24 -18.53 -43.92
CA LEU A 640 1.06 -18.11 -42.53
C LEU A 640 -0.44 -17.82 -42.27
N LEU A 641 -0.99 -18.44 -41.23
CA LEU A 641 -2.32 -18.16 -40.74
C LEU A 641 -2.24 -17.36 -39.45
N SER A 642 -2.85 -16.18 -39.41
CA SER A 642 -3.02 -15.40 -38.17
C SER A 642 -4.50 -15.39 -37.81
N SER A 643 -4.81 -15.62 -36.54
CA SER A 643 -6.18 -15.72 -36.02
C SER A 643 -6.33 -14.87 -34.76
N LEU A 644 -7.20 -13.89 -34.81
CA LEU A 644 -7.67 -13.14 -33.65
C LEU A 644 -8.90 -13.85 -33.10
N ARG A 645 -8.88 -14.24 -31.80
CA ARG A 645 -9.97 -15.01 -31.19
C ARG A 645 -10.54 -14.29 -29.99
N LEU A 646 -11.87 -14.20 -29.91
CA LEU A 646 -12.61 -13.71 -28.76
C LEU A 646 -13.41 -14.88 -28.17
N LEU A 647 -12.95 -15.39 -27.03
CA LEU A 647 -13.40 -16.66 -26.48
C LEU A 647 -14.08 -16.46 -25.13
N LEU A 648 -15.32 -16.90 -25.01
CA LEU A 648 -16.02 -16.98 -23.74
C LEU A 648 -15.81 -18.37 -23.14
N GLY A 649 -15.33 -18.46 -21.90
CA GLY A 649 -15.05 -19.71 -21.24
C GLY A 649 -15.80 -19.88 -19.92
N VAL A 650 -16.17 -21.11 -19.63
CA VAL A 650 -16.83 -21.53 -18.38
C VAL A 650 -15.99 -22.56 -17.67
N GLN A 651 -15.53 -22.25 -16.48
CA GLN A 651 -14.78 -23.14 -15.60
C GLN A 651 -15.74 -24.11 -14.88
N ILE A 652 -15.65 -25.40 -15.15
CA ILE A 652 -16.54 -26.45 -14.62
C ILE A 652 -15.91 -27.19 -13.42
N GLY A 653 -14.76 -26.85 -13.00
CA GLY A 653 -14.07 -27.46 -11.87
C GLY A 653 -12.74 -26.78 -11.63
N ARG A 654 -11.84 -27.38 -10.86
CA ARG A 654 -10.53 -26.77 -10.61
C ARG A 654 -9.61 -26.75 -11.83
N ARG A 655 -9.75 -27.71 -12.74
CA ARG A 655 -8.85 -27.90 -13.90
C ARG A 655 -9.55 -27.98 -15.24
N PHE A 656 -10.89 -28.13 -15.29
CA PHE A 656 -11.62 -28.31 -16.52
C PHE A 656 -12.45 -27.09 -16.87
N ALA A 657 -12.33 -26.62 -18.11
CA ALA A 657 -13.15 -25.55 -18.66
C ALA A 657 -13.57 -25.88 -20.10
N VAL A 658 -14.71 -25.30 -20.48
CA VAL A 658 -15.19 -25.30 -21.87
C VAL A 658 -15.19 -23.85 -22.34
N TRP A 659 -14.72 -23.61 -23.54
CA TRP A 659 -14.67 -22.29 -24.13
C TRP A 659 -15.02 -22.29 -25.61
N GLY A 660 -15.45 -21.15 -26.12
CA GLY A 660 -15.73 -20.98 -27.55
C GLY A 660 -16.03 -19.54 -27.89
N GLY A 661 -15.96 -19.24 -29.20
CA GLY A 661 -16.27 -17.92 -29.68
C GLY A 661 -15.84 -17.65 -31.11
N PRO A 662 -16.11 -16.42 -31.61
CA PRO A 662 -15.76 -16.02 -32.96
C PRO A 662 -14.26 -15.82 -33.14
N THR A 663 -13.81 -16.01 -34.36
CA THR A 663 -12.45 -15.76 -34.81
C THR A 663 -12.41 -14.87 -36.03
N GLY A 664 -11.38 -14.05 -36.18
CA GLY A 664 -11.06 -13.33 -37.41
C GLY A 664 -9.75 -13.86 -37.96
N ASN A 665 -9.77 -14.46 -39.12
CA ASN A 665 -8.65 -15.18 -39.72
C ASN A 665 -8.06 -14.42 -40.91
N VAL A 666 -6.72 -14.37 -40.96
CA VAL A 666 -5.94 -13.84 -42.08
C VAL A 666 -4.91 -14.87 -42.51
N HIS A 667 -4.98 -15.31 -43.74
CA HIS A 667 -4.05 -16.26 -44.33
C HIS A 667 -3.21 -15.58 -45.42
N ILE A 668 -1.91 -15.70 -45.32
CA ILE A 668 -0.95 -15.18 -46.28
C ILE A 668 -0.23 -16.39 -46.92
N ASN A 669 -0.43 -16.57 -48.21
CA ASN A 669 0.20 -17.60 -48.99
C ASN A 669 1.36 -17.02 -49.82
N PHE A 670 2.59 -17.51 -49.59
CA PHE A 670 3.81 -16.97 -50.21
C PHE A 670 4.22 -17.72 -51.50
N ALA A 671 3.65 -18.92 -51.77
CA ALA A 671 4.17 -19.81 -52.81
C ALA A 671 3.28 -19.94 -54.05
N GLY A 672 2.20 -19.18 -54.17
CA GLY A 672 1.31 -19.31 -55.34
C GLY A 672 0.51 -20.62 -55.47
N GLU A 673 0.79 -21.59 -54.57
CA GLU A 673 0.01 -22.85 -54.53
C GLU A 673 -1.32 -22.61 -53.83
N SER A 674 -2.45 -23.13 -54.40
CA SER A 674 -3.78 -22.96 -53.87
C SER A 674 -4.03 -23.79 -52.59
N THR A 675 -3.34 -23.50 -51.50
CA THR A 675 -3.63 -24.12 -50.21
C THR A 675 -4.95 -23.52 -49.68
N ARG A 676 -6.00 -24.33 -49.74
CA ARG A 676 -7.32 -23.92 -49.18
C ARG A 676 -7.32 -24.28 -47.69
N ILE A 677 -7.34 -23.26 -46.83
CA ILE A 677 -7.57 -23.37 -45.40
C ILE A 677 -8.93 -22.78 -45.10
N GLY A 678 -9.68 -23.37 -44.15
CA GLY A 678 -11.02 -22.96 -43.79
C GLY A 678 -12.10 -23.57 -44.68
N TYR A 679 -13.37 -23.41 -44.28
CA TYR A 679 -14.52 -24.01 -44.95
C TYR A 679 -14.95 -23.27 -46.24
N GLY A 680 -14.07 -22.51 -46.87
CA GLY A 680 -14.30 -21.93 -48.20
C GLY A 680 -15.00 -20.57 -48.21
N TYR A 681 -15.40 -20.01 -47.07
CA TYR A 681 -15.97 -18.69 -46.99
C TYR A 681 -14.87 -17.64 -46.87
N THR A 682 -14.70 -16.77 -47.84
CA THR A 682 -13.69 -15.71 -47.86
C THR A 682 -14.38 -14.39 -48.06
N VAL A 683 -14.23 -13.45 -47.12
CA VAL A 683 -14.81 -12.10 -47.21
C VAL A 683 -13.93 -11.20 -48.06
N TYR A 684 -12.63 -11.37 -47.95
CA TYR A 684 -11.67 -10.55 -48.70
C TYR A 684 -10.55 -11.42 -49.26
N ARG A 685 -10.24 -11.21 -50.54
CA ARG A 685 -9.18 -11.88 -51.26
C ARG A 685 -8.51 -10.87 -52.18
N THR A 686 -7.22 -10.70 -52.05
CA THR A 686 -6.44 -9.89 -52.97
C THR A 686 -5.11 -10.59 -53.29
N PRO A 687 -4.81 -10.75 -54.58
CA PRO A 687 -3.47 -11.13 -54.99
C PRO A 687 -2.56 -9.89 -54.84
N ILE A 688 -1.67 -9.93 -53.92
CA ILE A 688 -0.60 -8.92 -53.79
C ILE A 688 0.69 -9.65 -54.19
N ALA A 689 1.10 -9.57 -55.48
CA ALA A 689 2.28 -10.23 -55.92
C ALA A 689 3.49 -9.86 -55.05
N PRO A 690 4.26 -10.83 -54.54
CA PRO A 690 4.29 -12.24 -54.83
C PRO A 690 3.42 -13.15 -53.95
N PHE A 691 2.50 -12.66 -53.16
CA PHE A 691 1.67 -13.42 -52.21
C PHE A 691 0.18 -13.21 -52.40
N GLU A 692 -0.63 -14.14 -51.91
CA GLU A 692 -2.09 -14.04 -51.85
C GLU A 692 -2.53 -13.88 -50.41
N LEU A 693 -3.35 -12.84 -50.11
CA LEU A 693 -3.94 -12.60 -48.79
C LEU A 693 -5.45 -12.95 -48.85
N ARG A 694 -5.90 -13.73 -47.84
CA ARG A 694 -7.32 -14.07 -47.63
C ARG A 694 -7.72 -13.74 -46.21
N ALA A 695 -8.91 -13.20 -46.02
CA ALA A 695 -9.45 -12.94 -44.70
C ALA A 695 -10.91 -13.44 -44.62
N TRP A 696 -11.26 -14.04 -43.46
CA TRP A 696 -12.59 -14.55 -43.20
C TRP A 696 -12.92 -14.59 -41.71
N PRO A 697 -14.19 -14.44 -41.30
CA PRO A 697 -14.67 -14.72 -39.97
C PRO A 697 -14.82 -16.24 -39.80
N GLY A 698 -14.52 -16.72 -38.60
CA GLY A 698 -14.61 -18.12 -38.24
C GLY A 698 -15.07 -18.33 -36.80
N PHE A 699 -14.89 -19.51 -36.31
CA PHE A 699 -15.18 -19.87 -34.92
C PHE A 699 -14.17 -20.86 -34.37
N ALA A 700 -14.08 -20.92 -33.05
CA ALA A 700 -13.36 -21.93 -32.32
C ALA A 700 -14.14 -22.38 -31.09
N ILE A 701 -14.08 -23.67 -30.78
CA ILE A 701 -14.67 -24.26 -29.57
C ILE A 701 -13.72 -25.33 -29.03
N GLY A 702 -13.52 -25.35 -27.71
CA GLY A 702 -12.55 -26.24 -27.13
C GLY A 702 -12.75 -26.54 -25.64
N LEU A 703 -11.91 -27.44 -25.20
CA LEU A 703 -11.80 -27.92 -23.83
C LEU A 703 -10.43 -27.54 -23.29
N GLN A 704 -10.37 -27.19 -22.03
CA GLN A 704 -9.15 -26.86 -21.31
C GLN A 704 -9.02 -27.73 -20.08
N PHE A 705 -7.81 -28.26 -19.85
CA PHE A 705 -7.48 -29.17 -18.76
C PHE A 705 -6.34 -28.63 -17.88
#